data_7925167ccd017e0862b7028881057415
#
_entry.id   7925167ccd017e0862b7028881057415
#
_cell.length_a   1.000
_cell.length_b   1.000
_cell.length_c   1.000
_cell.angle_alpha   90.00
_cell.angle_beta   90.00
_cell.angle_gamma   90.00
#
_symmetry.space_group_name_H-M   'P 1'
#
loop_
_entity.id
_entity.type
_entity.pdbx_description
1 polymer ?
#
loop_
_entity_poly.entity_id
_entity_poly.type
_entity_poly.pdbx_seq_one_letter_code
_entity_poly.pdbx_strand_id
1 'polypeptide(L)'
;MMENKNTIFCGDCLSVLKSLPDNSIDCCVTSPPYYALRDYGCDGQIGLEETPEKYIERLCDVFSEVRRVLTPEGTLWLNIADSYWGGGWRNAQFNEHSGDIQKGSKGTYCGLSLPACKGKVGKYKPKDLIGIPWMLAFALRSQGWYLRQDIIWCLSGGAYLWVKSQKGVMPMMIKDLVRLNPKTVQLWNGEKWVNVIGYGESNDNGDKLELVLRSGERIGCTAGHKWVLQDNHEVLAKDLKVGDVLKTCNLPDSNAHTPSFLTKDILWFLGLYLAQGSHSGDTIQITLNANKKDWIGRINSVAISLGGTCTYTIDGNKLNVRVYSQVLFATLHQYIGGKTAKDKHLNNLCWSMPNEWLKELIIGYFDGDGHCDNGNNRIRIGFTRNYYLERDFRVLAARLGAELTIKPTFSRIGEKVFPSFRGEWRWCKSSHFNSKDRAEIMEIRKSRARHFYDISVDSDDHLFSLASGVLTHNCKPNPMPESVTDRCTKSHEYIFLLSKSQKYYFDYESIQEEATSSDKPRVFGANNQKGTLRNGIGRVYKPRTKNCQYDGQRPNSMHLAREAGLSDEVYPVRNKRDVWTVNTKPCKEAHFATYPFELIKPCILAGCPENGIVLDPFMGSGTTAIVARSLNRNYLGVELNPEYIKIAHKRLEKHLGMFQ
;
A
#
# COMPACT_ATOMS: atom_id res chain seq x y z
N MET A 1 4.02 45.21 -14.65
CA MET A 1 3.46 43.83 -14.85
C MET A 1 4.49 43.07 -15.68
N MET A 2 4.83 41.81 -15.31
CA MET A 2 5.74 41.02 -16.15
C MET A 2 5.09 40.75 -17.49
N GLU A 3 5.74 41.18 -18.57
CA GLU A 3 5.30 40.92 -19.96
C GLU A 3 5.45 39.44 -20.37
N ASN A 4 6.25 38.65 -19.65
CA ASN A 4 6.63 37.27 -20.01
C ASN A 4 5.94 36.17 -19.16
N LYS A 5 4.63 36.30 -18.94
CA LYS A 5 3.84 35.20 -18.30
C LYS A 5 3.68 34.03 -19.28
N ASN A 6 3.66 32.82 -18.74
CA ASN A 6 3.48 31.56 -19.48
C ASN A 6 4.62 31.27 -20.49
N THR A 7 5.86 31.48 -20.07
CA THR A 7 7.07 31.32 -20.87
C THR A 7 8.02 30.30 -20.23
N ILE A 8 8.70 29.51 -21.06
CA ILE A 8 9.86 28.69 -20.67
C ILE A 8 11.11 29.28 -21.30
N PHE A 9 12.04 29.73 -20.46
CA PHE A 9 13.33 30.26 -20.88
C PHE A 9 14.33 29.12 -21.10
N CYS A 10 15.07 29.19 -22.21
CA CYS A 10 16.20 28.30 -22.49
C CYS A 10 17.49 28.89 -21.90
N GLY A 11 18.12 28.20 -20.96
CA GLY A 11 19.40 28.66 -20.41
C GLY A 11 19.66 28.22 -18.98
N ASP A 12 20.78 28.69 -18.44
CA ASP A 12 21.15 28.45 -17.04
C ASP A 12 20.17 29.13 -16.08
N CYS A 13 19.67 28.36 -15.12
CA CYS A 13 18.60 28.81 -14.20
C CYS A 13 19.04 30.03 -13.37
N LEU A 14 20.29 30.06 -12.87
CA LEU A 14 20.80 31.18 -12.09
C LEU A 14 20.88 32.48 -12.90
N SER A 15 21.32 32.40 -14.17
CA SER A 15 21.41 33.54 -15.07
C SER A 15 20.03 34.09 -15.39
N VAL A 16 19.06 33.24 -15.69
CA VAL A 16 17.67 33.66 -15.94
C VAL A 16 17.04 34.27 -14.72
N LEU A 17 17.17 33.62 -13.54
CA LEU A 17 16.60 34.12 -12.29
C LEU A 17 17.13 35.55 -11.97
N LYS A 18 18.42 35.83 -12.15
CA LYS A 18 19.01 37.16 -11.94
C LYS A 18 18.38 38.24 -12.83
N SER A 19 17.83 37.89 -14.00
CA SER A 19 17.14 38.83 -14.89
C SER A 19 15.71 39.14 -14.46
N LEU A 20 15.12 38.34 -13.55
CA LEU A 20 13.76 38.54 -13.11
C LEU A 20 13.66 39.61 -12.00
N PRO A 21 12.57 40.41 -11.99
CA PRO A 21 12.36 41.44 -10.96
C PRO A 21 12.19 40.82 -9.56
N ASP A 22 12.56 41.57 -8.55
CA ASP A 22 12.29 41.23 -7.15
C ASP A 22 10.80 41.17 -6.89
N ASN A 23 10.38 40.23 -5.99
CA ASN A 23 9.00 40.12 -5.52
C ASN A 23 7.94 39.97 -6.63
N SER A 24 8.25 39.26 -7.69
CA SER A 24 7.43 39.14 -8.89
C SER A 24 6.76 37.76 -9.06
N ILE A 25 7.12 36.79 -8.24
CA ILE A 25 6.67 35.41 -8.30
C ILE A 25 5.90 35.05 -7.03
N ASP A 26 4.74 34.37 -7.16
CA ASP A 26 3.90 34.01 -6.02
C ASP A 26 4.30 32.67 -5.38
N CYS A 27 4.71 31.70 -6.19
CA CYS A 27 5.04 30.35 -5.71
C CYS A 27 6.14 29.73 -6.57
N CYS A 28 7.04 28.96 -5.97
CA CYS A 28 7.97 28.08 -6.67
C CYS A 28 7.65 26.63 -6.34
N VAL A 29 7.48 25.79 -7.39
CA VAL A 29 7.28 24.34 -7.25
C VAL A 29 8.27 23.67 -8.18
N THR A 30 9.23 22.90 -7.61
CA THR A 30 10.36 22.41 -8.40
C THR A 30 10.97 21.12 -7.84
N SER A 31 11.73 20.43 -8.71
CA SER A 31 12.61 19.32 -8.37
C SER A 31 13.95 19.50 -9.07
N PRO A 32 15.02 19.87 -8.35
CA PRO A 32 16.34 20.05 -8.95
C PRO A 32 16.91 18.71 -9.43
N PRO A 33 17.88 18.70 -10.36
CA PRO A 33 18.64 17.51 -10.71
C PRO A 33 19.28 16.89 -9.47
N TYR A 34 19.10 15.57 -9.28
CA TYR A 34 19.59 14.89 -8.08
C TYR A 34 21.09 14.63 -8.14
N TYR A 35 21.78 14.76 -7.01
CA TYR A 35 23.22 14.63 -6.89
C TYR A 35 23.72 13.25 -7.38
N ALA A 36 24.70 13.26 -8.29
CA ALA A 36 25.40 12.09 -8.84
C ALA A 36 24.48 11.03 -9.46
N LEU A 37 23.23 11.40 -9.84
CA LEU A 37 22.26 10.46 -10.34
C LEU A 37 22.25 10.38 -11.87
N ARG A 38 22.35 11.53 -12.56
CA ARG A 38 22.21 11.59 -14.01
C ARG A 38 23.08 12.67 -14.64
N ASP A 39 23.62 12.32 -15.81
CA ASP A 39 24.21 13.27 -16.74
C ASP A 39 23.18 13.53 -17.84
N TYR A 40 22.75 14.78 -17.98
CA TYR A 40 21.83 15.22 -19.01
C TYR A 40 22.57 15.68 -20.29
N GLY A 41 23.91 15.63 -20.28
CA GLY A 41 24.76 15.97 -21.42
C GLY A 41 24.75 17.45 -21.77
N CYS A 42 24.45 18.31 -20.80
CA CYS A 42 24.46 19.77 -20.98
C CYS A 42 25.58 20.40 -20.15
N ASP A 43 26.41 21.23 -20.77
CA ASP A 43 27.43 22.00 -20.05
C ASP A 43 26.78 22.89 -19.00
N GLY A 44 27.37 22.89 -17.81
CA GLY A 44 26.85 23.72 -16.73
C GLY A 44 25.69 23.11 -15.91
N GLN A 45 25.25 21.86 -16.19
CA GLN A 45 24.21 21.20 -15.40
C GLN A 45 24.60 21.09 -13.92
N ILE A 46 23.58 21.15 -13.04
CA ILE A 46 23.67 20.91 -11.62
C ILE A 46 23.52 19.40 -11.37
N GLY A 47 24.15 18.86 -10.30
CA GLY A 47 24.07 17.46 -9.88
C GLY A 47 25.32 16.64 -10.19
N LEU A 48 26.36 17.22 -10.83
CA LEU A 48 27.62 16.55 -11.15
C LEU A 48 28.82 17.14 -10.37
N GLU A 49 28.58 17.90 -9.32
CA GLU A 49 29.58 18.50 -8.48
C GLU A 49 30.46 17.43 -7.79
N GLU A 50 31.73 17.78 -7.50
CA GLU A 50 32.69 16.86 -6.90
C GLU A 50 32.28 16.32 -5.52
N THR A 51 31.56 17.15 -4.74
CA THR A 51 31.12 16.80 -3.40
C THR A 51 29.66 17.19 -3.14
N PRO A 52 28.96 16.51 -2.23
CA PRO A 52 27.61 16.88 -1.83
C PRO A 52 27.50 18.32 -1.34
N GLU A 53 28.54 18.81 -0.63
CA GLU A 53 28.59 20.17 -0.12
C GLU A 53 28.59 21.19 -1.26
N LYS A 54 29.43 21.02 -2.29
CA LYS A 54 29.45 21.90 -3.47
C LYS A 54 28.12 21.89 -4.22
N TYR A 55 27.49 20.74 -4.32
CA TYR A 55 26.15 20.63 -4.87
C TYR A 55 25.11 21.43 -4.06
N ILE A 56 25.14 21.30 -2.72
CA ILE A 56 24.26 22.07 -1.84
C ILE A 56 24.52 23.58 -1.97
N GLU A 57 25.80 24.01 -1.97
CA GLU A 57 26.18 25.42 -2.18
C GLU A 57 25.58 25.97 -3.49
N ARG A 58 25.72 25.22 -4.58
CA ARG A 58 25.21 25.65 -5.90
C ARG A 58 23.68 25.73 -5.92
N LEU A 59 22.98 24.78 -5.28
CA LEU A 59 21.53 24.88 -5.10
C LEU A 59 21.14 26.06 -4.20
N CYS A 60 21.89 26.33 -3.16
CA CYS A 60 21.70 27.49 -2.31
C CYS A 60 21.78 28.82 -3.07
N ASP A 61 22.69 28.94 -4.05
CA ASP A 61 22.79 30.12 -4.91
C ASP A 61 21.52 30.29 -5.76
N VAL A 62 21.04 29.20 -6.35
CA VAL A 62 19.77 29.20 -7.13
C VAL A 62 18.58 29.58 -6.23
N PHE A 63 18.45 28.95 -5.06
CA PHE A 63 17.32 29.22 -4.17
C PHE A 63 17.42 30.57 -3.44
N SER A 64 18.60 31.16 -3.35
CA SER A 64 18.75 32.57 -2.93
C SER A 64 18.09 33.51 -3.95
N GLU A 65 18.31 33.30 -5.25
CA GLU A 65 17.63 34.06 -6.29
C GLU A 65 16.10 33.74 -6.34
N VAL A 66 15.71 32.50 -6.17
CA VAL A 66 14.29 32.15 -6.00
C VAL A 66 13.67 32.94 -4.84
N ARG A 67 14.37 33.04 -3.70
CA ARG A 67 13.90 33.82 -2.55
C ARG A 67 13.79 35.31 -2.88
N ARG A 68 14.71 35.86 -3.66
CA ARG A 68 14.68 37.27 -4.08
C ARG A 68 13.45 37.56 -4.94
N VAL A 69 13.20 36.72 -5.95
CA VAL A 69 12.08 36.92 -6.90
C VAL A 69 10.71 36.58 -6.31
N LEU A 70 10.63 35.74 -5.28
CA LEU A 70 9.36 35.47 -4.60
C LEU A 70 8.82 36.72 -3.90
N THR A 71 7.51 36.90 -3.93
CA THR A 71 6.80 37.90 -3.12
C THR A 71 7.06 37.69 -1.63
N PRO A 72 6.85 38.69 -0.75
CA PRO A 72 7.00 38.51 0.69
C PRO A 72 6.19 37.34 1.27
N GLU A 73 5.05 37.02 0.68
CA GLU A 73 4.16 35.92 1.07
C GLU A 73 4.41 34.64 0.28
N GLY A 74 5.41 34.64 -0.64
CA GLY A 74 5.72 33.54 -1.55
C GLY A 74 6.24 32.28 -0.85
N THR A 75 5.94 31.13 -1.46
CA THR A 75 6.32 29.80 -0.96
C THR A 75 7.19 29.03 -1.96
N LEU A 76 8.06 28.16 -1.42
CA LEU A 76 8.84 27.19 -2.17
C LEU A 76 8.41 25.77 -1.77
N TRP A 77 8.06 24.96 -2.76
CA TRP A 77 7.76 23.55 -2.62
C TRP A 77 8.83 22.76 -3.38
N LEU A 78 9.72 22.16 -2.61
CA LEU A 78 10.94 21.52 -3.09
C LEU A 78 10.85 20.02 -2.99
N ASN A 79 10.70 19.33 -4.13
CA ASN A 79 10.77 17.86 -4.19
C ASN A 79 12.22 17.43 -4.41
N ILE A 80 12.75 16.57 -3.54
CA ILE A 80 14.12 16.08 -3.62
C ILE A 80 14.29 14.70 -2.98
N ALA A 81 15.05 13.82 -3.65
CA ALA A 81 15.44 12.51 -3.13
C ALA A 81 16.88 12.51 -2.62
N ASP A 82 17.20 11.50 -1.80
CA ASP A 82 18.53 11.29 -1.23
C ASP A 82 19.33 10.27 -2.04
N SER A 83 20.66 10.31 -1.89
CA SER A 83 21.62 9.42 -2.55
C SER A 83 22.54 8.75 -1.53
N TYR A 84 23.20 7.64 -1.95
CA TYR A 84 24.19 6.94 -1.13
C TYR A 84 25.61 7.15 -1.66
N TRP A 85 26.57 7.35 -0.74
CA TRP A 85 27.97 7.52 -1.08
C TRP A 85 28.55 6.22 -1.64
N GLY A 86 29.23 6.26 -2.79
CA GLY A 86 29.82 5.06 -3.43
C GLY A 86 28.82 4.06 -4.00
N GLY A 87 27.54 4.42 -4.06
CA GLY A 87 26.46 3.61 -4.66
C GLY A 87 26.41 3.64 -6.18
N GLY A 88 27.46 4.08 -6.85
CA GLY A 88 27.55 4.03 -8.31
C GLY A 88 27.33 2.60 -8.84
N TRP A 89 26.43 2.48 -9.80
CA TRP A 89 26.04 1.25 -10.50
C TRP A 89 27.27 0.55 -11.10
N ARG A 90 27.97 -0.27 -10.31
CA ARG A 90 28.91 -1.26 -10.81
C ARG A 90 28.12 -2.51 -11.16
N ASN A 91 28.17 -2.90 -12.44
CA ASN A 91 27.66 -4.14 -13.00
C ASN A 91 26.15 -4.21 -13.33
N ALA A 92 25.57 -3.23 -13.98
CA ALA A 92 24.60 -3.57 -15.01
C ALA A 92 25.41 -4.00 -16.24
N GLN A 93 25.81 -5.28 -16.31
CA GLN A 93 26.06 -5.92 -17.58
C GLN A 93 24.70 -5.93 -18.30
N PHE A 94 24.51 -4.98 -19.21
CA PHE A 94 23.48 -5.09 -20.22
C PHE A 94 23.85 -6.29 -21.09
N ASN A 95 23.08 -7.38 -20.93
CA ASN A 95 23.04 -8.42 -21.92
C ASN A 95 22.53 -7.77 -23.22
N GLU A 96 23.33 -7.85 -24.26
CA GLU A 96 23.07 -7.33 -25.63
C GLU A 96 21.86 -7.99 -26.32
N HIS A 97 20.96 -8.64 -25.59
CA HIS A 97 19.88 -9.46 -26.12
C HIS A 97 18.46 -8.92 -25.89
N SER A 98 18.27 -7.68 -25.41
CA SER A 98 16.98 -7.00 -25.53
C SER A 98 17.02 -6.04 -26.73
N GLY A 99 16.78 -6.60 -27.90
CA GLY A 99 16.50 -5.84 -29.09
C GLY A 99 15.25 -4.98 -28.89
N ASP A 100 15.37 -3.69 -29.25
CA ASP A 100 14.39 -2.63 -29.34
C ASP A 100 14.62 -1.44 -28.39
N ILE A 101 15.87 -0.94 -28.40
CA ILE A 101 16.08 0.49 -28.12
C ILE A 101 16.42 1.14 -29.45
N GLN A 102 15.50 1.96 -29.96
CA GLN A 102 15.70 2.75 -31.17
C GLN A 102 17.05 3.46 -31.12
N LYS A 103 17.90 3.16 -32.11
CA LYS A 103 19.12 3.92 -32.40
C LYS A 103 18.75 5.38 -32.62
N GLY A 104 18.89 6.22 -31.59
CA GLY A 104 18.57 7.64 -31.72
C GLY A 104 18.70 8.48 -30.46
N SER A 105 18.58 7.92 -29.28
CA SER A 105 18.83 8.68 -28.05
C SER A 105 20.18 8.26 -27.47
N LYS A 106 21.19 9.10 -27.65
CA LYS A 106 22.41 9.08 -26.83
C LYS A 106 22.08 9.55 -25.40
N GLY A 107 21.10 8.93 -24.76
CA GLY A 107 20.89 8.97 -23.33
C GLY A 107 21.72 7.86 -22.75
N THR A 108 23.02 7.98 -22.84
CA THR A 108 23.94 7.09 -22.17
C THR A 108 23.64 7.20 -20.69
N TYR A 109 23.15 6.13 -20.07
CA TYR A 109 23.35 5.91 -18.64
C TYR A 109 24.84 5.91 -18.43
N CYS A 110 25.41 7.10 -18.20
CA CYS A 110 26.79 7.22 -17.88
C CYS A 110 26.99 6.50 -16.56
N GLY A 111 27.58 5.34 -16.61
CA GLY A 111 28.35 4.83 -15.50
C GLY A 111 29.51 5.78 -15.22
N LEU A 112 29.19 7.04 -14.92
CA LEU A 112 30.12 8.02 -14.41
C LEU A 112 30.65 7.43 -13.10
N SER A 113 31.76 6.73 -13.19
CA SER A 113 32.66 6.71 -12.08
C SER A 113 33.15 8.16 -11.91
N LEU A 114 32.30 9.01 -11.29
CA LEU A 114 32.77 10.28 -10.80
C LEU A 114 34.04 10.01 -10.00
N PRO A 115 35.18 10.67 -10.26
CA PRO A 115 36.42 10.43 -9.53
C PRO A 115 36.22 10.54 -8.02
N ALA A 116 35.30 11.37 -7.59
CA ALA A 116 34.93 11.62 -6.19
C ALA A 116 34.24 10.45 -5.47
N CYS A 117 33.60 9.50 -6.19
CA CYS A 117 32.89 8.36 -5.56
C CYS A 117 33.75 7.12 -5.35
N LYS A 118 35.07 7.19 -5.65
CA LYS A 118 36.00 6.08 -5.43
C LYS A 118 36.78 6.27 -4.12
N GLY A 119 36.40 5.55 -3.09
CA GLY A 119 37.16 5.47 -1.84
C GLY A 119 36.64 6.37 -0.72
N LYS A 120 37.39 6.50 0.37
CA LYS A 120 37.16 7.47 1.43
C LYS A 120 37.55 8.86 0.93
N VAL A 121 36.57 9.71 0.67
CA VAL A 121 36.81 11.13 0.44
C VAL A 121 36.10 11.92 1.54
N GLY A 122 36.86 12.59 2.36
CA GLY A 122 36.33 13.37 3.48
C GLY A 122 35.61 12.53 4.54
N LYS A 123 34.43 12.98 4.97
CA LYS A 123 33.63 12.39 6.05
C LYS A 123 32.73 11.21 5.62
N TYR A 124 32.51 11.01 4.30
CA TYR A 124 31.61 9.97 3.79
C TYR A 124 32.32 8.63 3.59
N LYS A 125 31.63 7.55 3.96
CA LYS A 125 32.09 6.17 3.76
C LYS A 125 31.25 5.50 2.67
N PRO A 126 31.80 4.51 1.95
CA PRO A 126 30.99 3.71 1.03
C PRO A 126 29.72 3.18 1.72
N LYS A 127 28.55 3.38 1.06
CA LYS A 127 27.20 3.02 1.52
C LYS A 127 26.58 3.94 2.59
N ASP A 128 27.23 5.04 2.99
CA ASP A 128 26.59 6.04 3.84
C ASP A 128 25.43 6.71 3.07
N LEU A 129 24.29 6.87 3.72
CA LEU A 129 23.22 7.75 3.25
C LEU A 129 23.72 9.19 3.40
N ILE A 130 23.77 9.96 2.29
CA ILE A 130 24.39 11.29 2.28
C ILE A 130 23.56 12.29 3.08
N GLY A 131 22.21 12.19 3.02
CA GLY A 131 21.30 13.10 3.70
C GLY A 131 21.01 14.37 2.90
N ILE A 132 21.15 14.34 1.58
CA ILE A 132 20.97 15.48 0.67
C ILE A 132 19.71 16.30 0.95
N PRO A 133 18.49 15.71 1.08
CA PRO A 133 17.28 16.49 1.33
C PRO A 133 17.37 17.36 2.57
N TRP A 134 17.85 16.78 3.68
CA TRP A 134 17.96 17.48 4.94
C TRP A 134 19.13 18.44 4.98
N MET A 135 20.25 18.13 4.30
CA MET A 135 21.36 19.08 4.14
C MET A 135 20.90 20.36 3.43
N LEU A 136 20.15 20.20 2.33
CA LEU A 136 19.60 21.34 1.58
C LEU A 136 18.57 22.12 2.41
N ALA A 137 17.62 21.43 3.05
CA ALA A 137 16.59 22.06 3.88
C ALA A 137 17.20 22.89 5.03
N PHE A 138 18.24 22.39 5.69
CA PHE A 138 18.93 23.11 6.76
C PHE A 138 19.83 24.24 6.23
N ALA A 139 20.48 24.07 5.08
CA ALA A 139 21.26 25.13 4.45
C ALA A 139 20.36 26.30 4.04
N LEU A 140 19.20 26.02 3.41
CA LEU A 140 18.21 27.04 3.05
C LEU A 140 17.68 27.76 4.31
N ARG A 141 17.38 27.00 5.37
CA ARG A 141 16.97 27.60 6.64
C ARG A 141 18.04 28.55 7.21
N SER A 142 19.33 28.20 7.14
CA SER A 142 20.41 29.08 7.57
C SER A 142 20.55 30.34 6.74
N GLN A 143 20.11 30.33 5.48
CA GLN A 143 20.03 31.49 4.57
C GLN A 143 18.76 32.33 4.74
N GLY A 144 17.97 32.09 5.80
CA GLY A 144 16.82 32.88 6.16
C GLY A 144 15.46 32.40 5.63
N TRP A 145 15.39 31.21 5.05
CA TRP A 145 14.13 30.55 4.74
C TRP A 145 13.47 30.01 6.01
N TYR A 146 12.14 30.02 6.06
CA TYR A 146 11.36 29.35 7.08
C TYR A 146 11.02 27.94 6.60
N LEU A 147 11.66 26.91 7.14
CA LEU A 147 11.30 25.50 6.88
C LEU A 147 10.02 25.18 7.66
N ARG A 148 8.92 24.94 6.94
CA ARG A 148 7.59 24.81 7.52
C ARG A 148 7.16 23.36 7.72
N GLN A 149 7.44 22.49 6.74
CA GLN A 149 6.94 21.12 6.75
C GLN A 149 7.74 20.22 5.81
N ASP A 150 7.80 18.93 6.13
CA ASP A 150 8.17 17.81 5.24
C ASP A 150 6.95 16.91 5.00
N ILE A 151 6.88 16.27 3.84
CA ILE A 151 5.72 15.49 3.36
C ILE A 151 6.19 14.17 2.77
N ILE A 152 5.51 13.01 3.10
CA ILE A 152 5.86 11.63 2.71
C ILE A 152 4.62 10.84 2.23
N TRP A 153 4.77 9.70 1.48
CA TRP A 153 3.63 9.02 0.81
C TRP A 153 3.70 7.46 0.61
N CYS A 154 2.54 6.56 0.66
CA CYS A 154 2.35 5.04 0.60
C CYS A 154 0.93 4.38 0.67
N LEU A 155 0.75 2.98 0.81
CA LEU A 155 -0.46 2.11 0.67
C LEU A 155 -1.05 1.34 1.91
N SER A 156 -2.17 0.53 1.73
CA SER A 156 -3.09 -0.03 2.76
C SER A 156 -2.96 -1.52 3.16
N GLY A 157 -3.33 -1.90 4.41
CA GLY A 157 -2.86 -3.07 5.16
C GLY A 157 -3.76 -4.26 5.48
N GLY A 158 -4.95 -4.38 4.91
CA GLY A 158 -5.89 -5.46 5.25
C GLY A 158 -5.87 -6.71 4.36
N ALA A 159 -5.11 -6.72 3.27
CA ALA A 159 -5.07 -7.81 2.32
C ALA A 159 -4.16 -8.96 2.79
N TYR A 160 -4.52 -10.21 2.45
CA TYR A 160 -3.66 -11.38 2.62
C TYR A 160 -2.89 -11.65 1.34
N LEU A 161 -1.58 -11.94 1.49
CA LEU A 161 -0.66 -12.27 0.43
C LEU A 161 -0.26 -13.74 0.50
N TRP A 162 0.13 -14.33 -0.64
CA TRP A 162 0.70 -15.66 -0.70
C TRP A 162 2.22 -15.56 -0.61
N VAL A 163 2.78 -15.92 0.55
CA VAL A 163 4.16 -15.63 0.95
C VAL A 163 4.96 -16.92 1.05
N LYS A 164 6.17 -16.95 0.46
CA LYS A 164 7.17 -18.01 0.65
C LYS A 164 8.36 -17.48 1.45
N SER A 165 8.67 -18.14 2.54
CA SER A 165 9.78 -17.81 3.44
C SER A 165 10.60 -19.07 3.79
N GLN A 166 11.64 -18.93 4.60
CA GLN A 166 12.39 -20.07 5.15
C GLN A 166 11.50 -21.01 5.98
N LYS A 167 10.38 -20.52 6.52
CA LYS A 167 9.41 -21.31 7.30
C LYS A 167 8.35 -22.00 6.43
N GLY A 168 8.50 -21.97 5.11
CA GLY A 168 7.55 -22.52 4.17
C GLY A 168 6.65 -21.48 3.51
N VAL A 169 5.57 -21.94 2.89
CA VAL A 169 4.60 -21.12 2.16
C VAL A 169 3.36 -20.93 3.05
N MET A 170 2.84 -19.69 3.13
CA MET A 170 1.67 -19.39 3.97
C MET A 170 0.96 -18.11 3.52
N PRO A 171 -0.36 -18.00 3.79
CA PRO A 171 -1.05 -16.71 3.65
C PRO A 171 -0.67 -15.81 4.84
N MET A 172 -0.22 -14.58 4.55
CA MET A 172 0.17 -13.59 5.56
C MET A 172 -0.51 -12.25 5.25
N MET A 173 -1.00 -11.56 6.30
CA MET A 173 -1.48 -10.19 6.09
C MET A 173 -0.36 -9.28 5.67
N ILE A 174 -0.63 -8.40 4.69
CA ILE A 174 0.37 -7.43 4.22
C ILE A 174 0.92 -6.58 5.36
N LYS A 175 0.08 -6.13 6.28
CA LYS A 175 0.50 -5.38 7.49
C LYS A 175 1.50 -6.14 8.36
N ASP A 176 1.30 -7.47 8.52
CA ASP A 176 2.17 -8.29 9.35
C ASP A 176 3.48 -8.57 8.64
N LEU A 177 3.46 -8.76 7.33
CA LEU A 177 4.65 -8.92 6.50
C LEU A 177 5.51 -7.64 6.52
N VAL A 178 4.90 -6.47 6.37
CA VAL A 178 5.59 -5.17 6.42
C VAL A 178 6.18 -4.92 7.80
N ARG A 179 5.47 -5.21 8.89
CA ARG A 179 5.96 -5.04 10.27
C ARG A 179 7.09 -5.99 10.62
N LEU A 180 7.04 -7.23 10.14
CA LEU A 180 8.11 -8.22 10.36
C LEU A 180 9.35 -7.90 9.54
N ASN A 181 9.20 -7.23 8.40
CA ASN A 181 10.26 -6.82 7.47
C ASN A 181 11.34 -7.90 7.24
N PRO A 182 10.95 -9.13 6.86
CA PRO A 182 11.90 -10.23 6.72
C PRO A 182 12.81 -10.03 5.51
N LYS A 183 14.11 -10.29 5.67
CA LYS A 183 15.13 -10.06 4.63
C LYS A 183 15.00 -10.93 3.37
N THR A 184 14.39 -12.12 3.50
CA THR A 184 14.27 -13.09 2.39
C THR A 184 12.85 -13.64 2.34
N VAL A 185 12.02 -13.03 1.50
CA VAL A 185 10.66 -13.46 1.27
C VAL A 185 10.32 -13.32 -0.21
N GLN A 186 9.55 -14.26 -0.71
CA GLN A 186 9.04 -14.24 -2.08
C GLN A 186 7.51 -14.19 -2.08
N LEU A 187 6.96 -13.52 -3.08
CA LEU A 187 5.53 -13.52 -3.41
C LEU A 187 5.31 -14.24 -4.74
N TRP A 188 4.11 -14.76 -4.91
CA TRP A 188 3.71 -15.37 -6.18
C TRP A 188 3.16 -14.30 -7.13
N ASN A 189 3.71 -14.16 -8.35
CA ASN A 189 3.24 -13.17 -9.32
C ASN A 189 2.24 -13.72 -10.34
N GLY A 190 1.81 -14.97 -10.19
CA GLY A 190 0.92 -15.66 -11.10
C GLY A 190 1.63 -16.73 -11.95
N GLU A 191 2.96 -16.61 -12.12
CA GLU A 191 3.79 -17.50 -12.94
C GLU A 191 4.99 -18.05 -12.16
N LYS A 192 5.64 -17.21 -11.35
CA LYS A 192 6.85 -17.57 -10.60
C LYS A 192 6.90 -16.89 -9.24
N TRP A 193 7.80 -17.38 -8.38
CA TRP A 193 8.12 -16.72 -7.12
C TRP A 193 9.07 -15.55 -7.37
N VAL A 194 8.67 -14.35 -6.94
CA VAL A 194 9.43 -13.10 -7.07
C VAL A 194 9.87 -12.61 -5.71
N ASN A 195 11.07 -12.04 -5.60
CA ASN A 195 11.58 -11.58 -4.31
C ASN A 195 10.90 -10.26 -3.91
N VAL A 196 10.65 -10.12 -2.62
CA VAL A 196 10.25 -8.84 -2.05
C VAL A 196 11.51 -8.01 -1.86
N ILE A 197 11.51 -6.82 -2.46
CA ILE A 197 12.64 -5.88 -2.44
C ILE A 197 12.36 -4.61 -1.65
N GLY A 198 11.12 -4.40 -1.21
CA GLY A 198 10.76 -3.24 -0.38
C GLY A 198 9.45 -3.42 0.37
N TYR A 199 9.35 -2.73 1.49
CA TYR A 199 8.17 -2.69 2.37
C TYR A 199 7.82 -1.24 2.72
N GLY A 200 6.55 -0.89 2.66
CA GLY A 200 6.04 0.43 3.01
C GLY A 200 4.80 0.38 3.90
N GLU A 201 4.65 1.32 4.82
CA GLU A 201 3.42 1.56 5.59
C GLU A 201 3.01 3.01 5.49
N SER A 202 1.73 3.27 5.29
CA SER A 202 1.16 4.60 5.18
C SER A 202 -0.18 4.73 5.87
N ASN A 203 -0.47 5.94 6.31
CA ASN A 203 -1.76 6.35 6.85
C ASN A 203 -2.48 7.24 5.82
N ASP A 204 -2.75 6.71 4.63
CA ASP A 204 -3.40 7.46 3.56
C ASP A 204 -4.79 7.94 3.99
N ASN A 205 -5.06 9.19 3.65
CA ASN A 205 -6.33 9.87 3.89
C ASN A 205 -7.06 10.25 2.60
N GLY A 206 -6.55 9.84 1.43
CA GLY A 206 -7.22 9.97 0.13
C GLY A 206 -8.49 9.13 0.01
N ASP A 207 -9.13 9.19 -1.13
CA ASP A 207 -10.29 8.38 -1.44
C ASP A 207 -9.92 6.89 -1.37
N LYS A 208 -10.66 6.18 -0.54
CA LYS A 208 -10.45 4.77 -0.22
C LYS A 208 -11.61 3.96 -0.72
N LEU A 209 -11.31 2.94 -1.46
CA LEU A 209 -12.29 2.06 -2.04
C LEU A 209 -12.23 0.66 -1.41
N GLU A 210 -13.37 0.04 -1.26
CA GLU A 210 -13.51 -1.37 -0.96
C GLU A 210 -14.20 -2.03 -2.16
N LEU A 211 -13.46 -2.87 -2.86
CA LEU A 211 -13.99 -3.68 -3.95
C LEU A 211 -14.65 -4.91 -3.35
N VAL A 212 -15.91 -5.15 -3.69
CA VAL A 212 -16.65 -6.36 -3.30
C VAL A 212 -16.76 -7.23 -4.53
N LEU A 213 -16.05 -8.35 -4.53
CA LEU A 213 -16.03 -9.28 -5.64
C LEU A 213 -17.22 -10.25 -5.60
N ARG A 214 -17.54 -10.88 -6.73
CA ARG A 214 -18.58 -11.94 -6.85
C ARG A 214 -18.35 -13.07 -5.86
N SER A 215 -17.11 -13.43 -5.61
CA SER A 215 -16.70 -14.39 -4.57
C SER A 215 -17.09 -13.98 -3.16
N GLY A 216 -17.53 -12.74 -2.94
CA GLY A 216 -17.77 -12.13 -1.63
C GLY A 216 -16.51 -11.61 -0.95
N GLU A 217 -15.34 -11.71 -1.58
CA GLU A 217 -14.10 -11.11 -1.08
C GLU A 217 -14.22 -9.60 -1.09
N ARG A 218 -13.63 -8.98 -0.06
CA ARG A 218 -13.58 -7.54 0.09
C ARG A 218 -12.13 -7.09 0.13
N ILE A 219 -11.76 -6.24 -0.81
CA ILE A 219 -10.40 -5.77 -0.95
C ILE A 219 -10.39 -4.26 -0.81
N GLY A 220 -9.76 -3.77 0.27
CA GLY A 220 -9.56 -2.34 0.49
C GLY A 220 -8.35 -1.85 -0.28
N CYS A 221 -8.50 -0.77 -1.04
CA CYS A 221 -7.41 -0.12 -1.76
C CYS A 221 -7.60 1.40 -1.78
N THR A 222 -6.55 2.13 -2.12
CA THR A 222 -6.64 3.57 -2.41
C THR A 222 -7.23 3.78 -3.80
N ALA A 223 -7.81 4.94 -4.04
CA ALA A 223 -8.37 5.31 -5.35
C ALA A 223 -7.33 5.27 -6.48
N GLY A 224 -6.07 5.52 -6.15
CA GLY A 224 -4.95 5.49 -7.07
C GLY A 224 -4.30 4.11 -7.28
N HIS A 225 -4.74 3.08 -6.56
CA HIS A 225 -4.19 1.73 -6.70
C HIS A 225 -4.47 1.17 -8.10
N LYS A 226 -3.46 0.52 -8.70
CA LYS A 226 -3.59 -0.10 -10.02
C LYS A 226 -4.04 -1.54 -9.91
N TRP A 227 -5.03 -1.89 -10.71
CA TRP A 227 -5.53 -3.24 -10.90
C TRP A 227 -5.31 -3.71 -12.33
N VAL A 228 -5.10 -4.99 -12.52
CA VAL A 228 -5.06 -5.62 -13.84
C VAL A 228 -6.38 -6.30 -14.09
N LEU A 229 -7.01 -5.98 -15.20
CA LEU A 229 -8.23 -6.66 -15.66
C LEU A 229 -7.89 -7.97 -16.39
N GLN A 230 -8.88 -8.80 -16.59
CA GLN A 230 -8.73 -10.10 -17.24
C GLN A 230 -8.17 -10.03 -18.66
N ASP A 231 -8.40 -8.93 -19.37
CA ASP A 231 -7.90 -8.61 -20.71
C ASP A 231 -6.48 -7.99 -20.69
N ASN A 232 -5.80 -7.98 -19.55
CA ASN A 232 -4.48 -7.40 -19.28
C ASN A 232 -4.44 -5.85 -19.32
N HIS A 233 -5.57 -5.16 -19.36
CA HIS A 233 -5.57 -3.70 -19.18
C HIS A 233 -5.34 -3.33 -17.72
N GLU A 234 -4.49 -2.31 -17.51
CA GLU A 234 -4.28 -1.70 -16.20
C GLU A 234 -5.28 -0.56 -15.98
N VAL A 235 -5.99 -0.59 -14.85
CA VAL A 235 -7.02 0.40 -14.48
C VAL A 235 -6.76 0.88 -13.06
N LEU A 236 -6.91 2.19 -12.83
CA LEU A 236 -6.87 2.73 -11.46
C LEU A 236 -8.15 2.35 -10.71
N ALA A 237 -8.04 2.11 -9.41
CA ALA A 237 -9.18 1.71 -8.59
C ALA A 237 -10.36 2.70 -8.68
N LYS A 238 -10.11 4.00 -8.81
CA LYS A 238 -11.13 5.04 -8.99
C LYS A 238 -11.87 4.96 -10.33
N ASP A 239 -11.25 4.36 -11.34
CA ASP A 239 -11.78 4.26 -12.71
C ASP A 239 -12.45 2.89 -12.97
N LEU A 240 -12.37 1.97 -12.00
CA LEU A 240 -13.05 0.68 -12.04
C LEU A 240 -14.57 0.84 -12.01
N LYS A 241 -15.26 -0.08 -12.66
CA LYS A 241 -16.73 -0.14 -12.73
C LYS A 241 -17.25 -1.47 -12.22
N VAL A 242 -18.48 -1.46 -11.74
CA VAL A 242 -19.22 -2.70 -11.45
C VAL A 242 -19.34 -3.50 -12.75
N GLY A 243 -19.00 -4.78 -12.70
CA GLY A 243 -18.92 -5.69 -13.85
C GLY A 243 -17.52 -5.88 -14.42
N ASP A 244 -16.53 -5.03 -14.05
CA ASP A 244 -15.14 -5.27 -14.40
C ASP A 244 -14.64 -6.55 -13.72
N VAL A 245 -13.78 -7.30 -14.43
CA VAL A 245 -13.23 -8.57 -13.94
C VAL A 245 -11.74 -8.43 -13.71
N LEU A 246 -11.32 -8.53 -12.45
CA LEU A 246 -9.90 -8.49 -12.10
C LEU A 246 -9.19 -9.77 -12.58
N LYS A 247 -7.94 -9.63 -12.98
CA LYS A 247 -7.10 -10.78 -13.38
C LYS A 247 -6.83 -11.69 -12.20
N THR A 248 -6.97 -12.99 -12.42
CA THR A 248 -6.70 -14.02 -11.39
C THR A 248 -5.67 -15.03 -11.88
N CYS A 249 -5.00 -15.66 -10.93
CA CYS A 249 -4.11 -16.78 -11.15
C CYS A 249 -4.44 -17.94 -10.21
N ASN A 250 -3.96 -19.13 -10.53
CA ASN A 250 -3.89 -20.23 -9.58
C ASN A 250 -2.68 -20.05 -8.68
N LEU A 251 -2.84 -20.37 -7.39
CA LEU A 251 -1.70 -20.44 -6.50
C LEU A 251 -0.89 -21.72 -6.77
N PRO A 252 0.44 -21.67 -6.61
CA PRO A 252 1.29 -22.81 -6.93
C PRO A 252 1.02 -23.99 -5.98
N ASP A 253 1.15 -25.20 -6.52
CA ASP A 253 1.19 -26.41 -5.72
C ASP A 253 2.49 -26.48 -4.92
N SER A 254 2.51 -27.30 -3.87
CA SER A 254 3.67 -27.54 -3.05
C SER A 254 4.25 -28.93 -3.35
N ASN A 255 5.56 -28.99 -3.61
CA ASN A 255 6.30 -30.24 -3.77
C ASN A 255 6.93 -30.68 -2.45
N ALA A 256 6.48 -30.17 -1.30
CA ALA A 256 7.06 -30.55 -0.02
C ALA A 256 6.79 -32.01 0.31
N HIS A 257 7.76 -32.65 0.92
CA HIS A 257 7.64 -34.03 1.36
C HIS A 257 6.58 -34.12 2.47
N THR A 258 5.59 -34.98 2.27
CA THR A 258 4.56 -35.25 3.28
C THR A 258 5.07 -36.30 4.26
N PRO A 259 4.93 -36.11 5.58
CA PRO A 259 5.34 -37.12 6.57
C PRO A 259 4.68 -38.47 6.32
N SER A 260 5.44 -39.55 6.40
CA SER A 260 4.97 -40.91 6.08
C SER A 260 3.83 -41.41 6.97
N PHE A 261 3.68 -40.87 8.17
CA PHE A 261 2.57 -41.23 9.08
C PHE A 261 1.24 -40.57 8.70
N LEU A 262 1.29 -39.48 7.89
CA LEU A 262 0.10 -38.73 7.51
C LEU A 262 -0.59 -39.46 6.35
N THR A 263 -1.78 -40.00 6.60
CA THR A 263 -2.59 -40.69 5.60
C THR A 263 -3.78 -39.86 5.14
N LYS A 264 -4.42 -40.25 4.03
CA LYS A 264 -5.65 -39.61 3.56
C LYS A 264 -6.76 -39.64 4.62
N ASP A 265 -6.88 -40.71 5.39
CA ASP A 265 -7.89 -40.81 6.46
C ASP A 265 -7.59 -39.88 7.63
N ILE A 266 -6.32 -39.70 7.98
CA ILE A 266 -5.93 -38.70 8.99
C ILE A 266 -6.25 -37.29 8.51
N LEU A 267 -5.99 -36.95 7.25
CA LEU A 267 -6.34 -35.64 6.68
C LEU A 267 -7.84 -35.43 6.67
N TRP A 268 -8.59 -36.44 6.24
CA TRP A 268 -10.05 -36.40 6.31
C TRP A 268 -10.54 -36.15 7.74
N PHE A 269 -9.95 -36.83 8.73
CA PHE A 269 -10.29 -36.62 10.14
C PHE A 269 -9.94 -35.20 10.62
N LEU A 270 -8.81 -34.62 10.21
CA LEU A 270 -8.47 -33.23 10.52
C LEU A 270 -9.50 -32.26 9.94
N GLY A 271 -9.97 -32.49 8.73
CA GLY A 271 -11.06 -31.72 8.12
C GLY A 271 -12.39 -31.88 8.87
N LEU A 272 -12.73 -33.08 9.27
CA LEU A 272 -13.92 -33.38 10.08
C LEU A 272 -13.86 -32.67 11.46
N TYR A 273 -12.68 -32.66 12.08
CA TYR A 273 -12.46 -31.91 13.32
C TYR A 273 -12.57 -30.40 13.12
N LEU A 274 -12.05 -29.88 12.03
CA LEU A 274 -12.16 -28.46 11.71
C LEU A 274 -13.64 -28.03 11.63
N ALA A 275 -14.50 -28.89 11.06
CA ALA A 275 -15.95 -28.69 10.95
C ALA A 275 -16.67 -28.88 12.31
N GLN A 276 -16.61 -30.06 12.89
CA GLN A 276 -17.49 -30.53 13.96
C GLN A 276 -16.76 -30.92 15.26
N GLY A 277 -15.44 -30.72 15.31
CA GLY A 277 -14.63 -31.17 16.44
C GLY A 277 -14.59 -30.16 17.58
N SER A 278 -14.27 -30.69 18.76
CA SER A 278 -13.85 -29.95 19.96
C SER A 278 -12.91 -30.85 20.76
N HIS A 279 -12.30 -30.35 21.82
CA HIS A 279 -11.50 -31.16 22.72
C HIS A 279 -11.67 -30.70 24.17
N SER A 280 -11.49 -31.67 25.10
CA SER A 280 -11.43 -31.41 26.53
C SER A 280 -10.22 -32.13 27.10
N GLY A 281 -9.23 -31.41 27.61
CA GLY A 281 -7.89 -31.97 27.81
C GLY A 281 -7.38 -32.58 26.50
N ASP A 282 -6.83 -33.77 26.53
CA ASP A 282 -6.30 -34.50 25.37
C ASP A 282 -7.35 -35.35 24.64
N THR A 283 -8.61 -35.29 25.07
CA THR A 283 -9.72 -36.03 24.46
C THR A 283 -10.33 -35.23 23.31
N ILE A 284 -10.24 -35.75 22.10
CA ILE A 284 -10.88 -35.17 20.91
C ILE A 284 -12.33 -35.61 20.89
N GLN A 285 -13.23 -34.67 20.64
CA GLN A 285 -14.67 -34.89 20.54
C GLN A 285 -15.18 -34.47 19.19
N ILE A 286 -15.92 -35.33 18.50
CA ILE A 286 -16.60 -35.06 17.23
C ILE A 286 -18.08 -35.27 17.45
N THR A 287 -18.92 -34.29 17.13
CA THR A 287 -20.38 -34.39 17.24
C THR A 287 -20.99 -34.40 15.84
N LEU A 288 -21.62 -35.47 15.45
CA LEU A 288 -22.22 -35.69 14.14
C LEU A 288 -23.74 -35.95 14.25
N ASN A 289 -24.39 -36.01 13.10
CA ASN A 289 -25.74 -36.53 13.03
C ASN A 289 -25.71 -38.07 13.16
N ALA A 290 -26.68 -38.68 13.85
CA ALA A 290 -26.75 -40.13 14.09
C ALA A 290 -26.81 -40.95 12.79
N ASN A 291 -27.25 -40.39 11.66
CA ASN A 291 -27.23 -41.07 10.35
C ASN A 291 -25.81 -41.29 9.82
N LYS A 292 -24.77 -40.68 10.41
CA LYS A 292 -23.35 -40.86 10.06
C LYS A 292 -22.69 -41.97 10.90
N LYS A 293 -23.45 -42.88 11.46
CA LYS A 293 -22.95 -43.99 12.30
C LYS A 293 -21.88 -44.83 11.57
N ASP A 294 -21.97 -44.98 10.26
CA ASP A 294 -21.03 -45.75 9.47
C ASP A 294 -19.61 -45.15 9.48
N TRP A 295 -19.44 -43.85 9.83
CA TRP A 295 -18.14 -43.21 9.94
C TRP A 295 -17.36 -43.60 11.22
N ILE A 296 -18.02 -44.21 12.22
CA ILE A 296 -17.36 -44.66 13.45
C ILE A 296 -16.19 -45.59 13.12
N GLY A 297 -16.35 -46.52 12.18
CA GLY A 297 -15.30 -47.43 11.76
C GLY A 297 -14.08 -46.69 11.20
N ARG A 298 -14.29 -45.68 10.35
CA ARG A 298 -13.23 -44.87 9.77
C ARG A 298 -12.52 -44.02 10.84
N ILE A 299 -13.27 -43.40 11.76
CA ILE A 299 -12.72 -42.61 12.86
C ILE A 299 -11.89 -43.54 13.81
N ASN A 300 -12.39 -44.73 14.10
CA ASN A 300 -11.68 -45.69 14.95
C ASN A 300 -10.38 -46.17 14.28
N SER A 301 -10.38 -46.43 12.97
CA SER A 301 -9.18 -46.79 12.22
C SER A 301 -8.12 -45.70 12.28
N VAL A 302 -8.51 -44.43 12.18
CA VAL A 302 -7.59 -43.29 12.38
C VAL A 302 -7.06 -43.26 13.81
N ALA A 303 -7.89 -43.49 14.82
CA ALA A 303 -7.43 -43.53 16.21
C ALA A 303 -6.41 -44.65 16.43
N ILE A 304 -6.71 -45.87 15.97
CA ILE A 304 -5.84 -47.04 16.09
C ILE A 304 -4.51 -46.84 15.38
N SER A 305 -4.50 -46.29 14.19
CA SER A 305 -3.27 -46.04 13.41
C SER A 305 -2.28 -45.12 14.12
N LEU A 306 -2.75 -44.35 15.08
CA LEU A 306 -1.96 -43.43 15.93
C LEU A 306 -2.00 -43.82 17.40
N GLY A 307 -2.13 -45.12 17.69
CA GLY A 307 -2.00 -45.71 19.03
C GLY A 307 -3.12 -45.34 20.00
N GLY A 308 -4.30 -45.07 19.50
CA GLY A 308 -5.44 -44.65 20.30
C GLY A 308 -6.67 -45.54 20.13
N THR A 309 -7.75 -45.12 20.75
CA THR A 309 -9.09 -45.78 20.72
C THR A 309 -10.19 -44.74 20.59
N CYS A 310 -11.37 -45.15 20.20
CA CYS A 310 -12.53 -44.28 20.27
C CYS A 310 -13.71 -44.91 21.00
N THR A 311 -14.54 -44.07 21.60
CA THR A 311 -15.86 -44.44 22.16
C THR A 311 -16.93 -43.56 21.55
N TYR A 312 -18.17 -44.02 21.55
CA TYR A 312 -19.26 -43.20 21.04
C TYR A 312 -20.54 -43.35 21.85
N THR A 313 -21.39 -42.35 21.82
CA THR A 313 -22.73 -42.36 22.38
C THR A 313 -23.70 -41.74 21.38
N ILE A 314 -24.91 -42.27 21.33
CA ILE A 314 -25.99 -41.71 20.52
C ILE A 314 -27.05 -41.17 21.48
N ASP A 315 -27.39 -39.89 21.28
CA ASP A 315 -28.42 -39.20 22.04
C ASP A 315 -29.38 -38.51 21.04
N GLY A 316 -30.55 -39.12 20.85
CA GLY A 316 -31.49 -38.72 19.81
C GLY A 316 -30.83 -38.73 18.42
N ASN A 317 -30.81 -37.59 17.75
CA ASN A 317 -30.16 -37.40 16.43
C ASN A 317 -28.68 -37.05 16.49
N LYS A 318 -28.05 -37.08 17.68
CA LYS A 318 -26.64 -36.73 17.87
C LYS A 318 -25.81 -37.98 18.09
N LEU A 319 -24.73 -38.10 17.32
CA LEU A 319 -23.67 -39.08 17.51
C LEU A 319 -22.44 -38.32 18.07
N ASN A 320 -22.08 -38.61 19.31
CA ASN A 320 -20.89 -38.03 19.96
C ASN A 320 -19.79 -39.10 19.99
N VAL A 321 -18.70 -38.84 19.28
CA VAL A 321 -17.52 -39.70 19.22
C VAL A 321 -16.40 -39.05 20.03
N ARG A 322 -15.81 -39.83 20.96
CA ARG A 322 -14.63 -39.42 21.73
C ARG A 322 -13.43 -40.24 21.30
N VAL A 323 -12.35 -39.58 20.95
CA VAL A 323 -11.12 -40.20 20.50
C VAL A 323 -10.01 -39.93 21.51
N TYR A 324 -9.35 -41.00 21.91
CA TYR A 324 -8.28 -41.03 22.91
C TYR A 324 -6.99 -41.43 22.22
N SER A 325 -6.18 -40.48 21.78
CA SER A 325 -4.87 -40.69 21.20
C SER A 325 -4.03 -39.43 21.37
N GLN A 326 -2.98 -39.47 22.15
CA GLN A 326 -2.07 -38.36 22.37
C GLN A 326 -1.35 -37.96 21.07
N VAL A 327 -1.00 -38.97 20.25
CA VAL A 327 -0.33 -38.71 18.97
C VAL A 327 -1.27 -37.99 17.99
N LEU A 328 -2.54 -38.44 17.90
CA LEU A 328 -3.52 -37.77 17.04
C LEU A 328 -3.84 -36.36 17.55
N PHE A 329 -3.92 -36.18 18.87
CA PHE A 329 -4.13 -34.88 19.49
C PHE A 329 -2.97 -33.91 19.18
N ALA A 330 -1.73 -34.38 19.33
CA ALA A 330 -0.55 -33.59 18.98
C ALA A 330 -0.51 -33.26 17.46
N THR A 331 -0.79 -34.26 16.62
CA THR A 331 -0.90 -34.07 15.16
C THR A 331 -1.95 -33.02 14.84
N LEU A 332 -3.13 -33.12 15.43
CA LEU A 332 -4.23 -32.18 15.22
C LEU A 332 -3.77 -30.73 15.47
N HIS A 333 -3.09 -30.47 16.58
CA HIS A 333 -2.60 -29.12 16.91
C HIS A 333 -1.46 -28.62 16.04
N GLN A 334 -0.73 -29.50 15.36
CA GLN A 334 0.26 -29.08 14.35
C GLN A 334 -0.42 -28.52 13.09
N TYR A 335 -1.57 -29.08 12.69
CA TYR A 335 -2.24 -28.74 11.44
C TYR A 335 -3.46 -27.82 11.60
N ILE A 336 -4.14 -27.87 12.75
CA ILE A 336 -5.34 -27.08 13.06
C ILE A 336 -5.05 -26.19 14.27
N GLY A 337 -5.14 -24.89 14.07
CA GLY A 337 -5.06 -23.88 15.12
C GLY A 337 -6.44 -23.50 15.65
N GLY A 338 -6.45 -22.81 16.80
CA GLY A 338 -7.69 -22.36 17.45
C GLY A 338 -8.38 -23.49 18.24
N LYS A 339 -9.34 -23.12 19.10
CA LYS A 339 -10.05 -24.05 19.99
C LYS A 339 -11.56 -24.09 19.74
N THR A 340 -12.11 -23.01 19.23
CA THR A 340 -13.55 -22.80 19.09
C THR A 340 -13.94 -22.61 17.63
N ALA A 341 -15.22 -22.71 17.31
CA ALA A 341 -15.73 -22.43 15.99
C ALA A 341 -15.42 -21.00 15.49
N LYS A 342 -15.05 -20.07 16.39
CA LYS A 342 -14.74 -18.67 16.04
C LYS A 342 -13.29 -18.43 15.66
N ASP A 343 -12.38 -19.34 16.03
CA ASP A 343 -10.93 -19.15 15.87
C ASP A 343 -10.20 -20.35 15.23
N LYS A 344 -10.87 -21.46 14.97
CA LYS A 344 -10.27 -22.59 14.25
C LYS A 344 -9.80 -22.19 12.85
N HIS A 345 -8.62 -22.64 12.47
CA HIS A 345 -7.98 -22.33 11.19
C HIS A 345 -6.92 -23.36 10.83
N LEU A 346 -6.48 -23.34 9.58
CA LEU A 346 -5.36 -24.15 9.12
C LEU A 346 -4.03 -23.52 9.55
N ASN A 347 -3.16 -24.30 10.18
CA ASN A 347 -1.82 -23.89 10.55
C ASN A 347 -0.86 -23.91 9.33
N ASN A 348 0.31 -23.30 9.48
CA ASN A 348 1.30 -23.13 8.42
C ASN A 348 1.72 -24.44 7.73
N LEU A 349 1.77 -25.56 8.47
CA LEU A 349 2.13 -26.86 7.90
C LEU A 349 1.12 -27.33 6.83
N CYS A 350 -0.16 -26.98 6.95
CA CYS A 350 -1.14 -27.29 5.91
C CYS A 350 -0.78 -26.64 4.57
N TRP A 351 -0.27 -25.44 4.59
CA TRP A 351 0.03 -24.69 3.37
C TRP A 351 1.24 -25.23 2.60
N SER A 352 2.08 -26.01 3.25
CA SER A 352 3.20 -26.72 2.62
C SER A 352 2.81 -28.08 2.03
N MET A 353 1.57 -28.54 2.23
CA MET A 353 1.09 -29.81 1.66
C MET A 353 0.82 -29.70 0.15
N PRO A 354 1.00 -30.80 -0.61
CA PRO A 354 0.49 -30.90 -1.98
C PRO A 354 -1.04 -30.70 -2.06
N ASN A 355 -1.51 -30.21 -3.20
CA ASN A 355 -2.93 -29.94 -3.43
C ASN A 355 -3.81 -31.18 -3.27
N GLU A 356 -3.31 -32.35 -3.66
CA GLU A 356 -4.01 -33.64 -3.48
C GLU A 356 -4.34 -33.92 -2.01
N TRP A 357 -3.42 -33.61 -1.08
CA TRP A 357 -3.59 -33.81 0.36
C TRP A 357 -4.54 -32.76 0.97
N LEU A 358 -4.42 -31.51 0.53
CA LEU A 358 -5.38 -30.47 0.95
C LEU A 358 -6.81 -30.77 0.50
N LYS A 359 -6.95 -31.45 -0.66
CA LYS A 359 -8.25 -31.90 -1.15
C LYS A 359 -8.88 -32.91 -0.21
N GLU A 360 -8.12 -33.88 0.31
CA GLU A 360 -8.64 -34.85 1.29
C GLU A 360 -9.08 -34.15 2.60
N LEU A 361 -8.31 -33.18 3.08
CA LEU A 361 -8.66 -32.41 4.27
C LEU A 361 -9.97 -31.64 4.07
N ILE A 362 -10.13 -30.94 2.94
CA ILE A 362 -11.35 -30.16 2.69
C ILE A 362 -12.59 -31.05 2.45
N ILE A 363 -12.41 -32.26 1.91
CA ILE A 363 -13.46 -33.27 1.81
C ILE A 363 -13.96 -33.66 3.22
N GLY A 364 -13.03 -33.89 4.16
CA GLY A 364 -13.40 -34.16 5.55
C GLY A 364 -14.22 -33.04 6.21
N TYR A 365 -13.89 -31.78 5.88
CA TYR A 365 -14.70 -30.65 6.32
C TYR A 365 -16.10 -30.67 5.70
N PHE A 366 -16.23 -30.94 4.39
CA PHE A 366 -17.52 -30.98 3.70
C PHE A 366 -18.39 -32.13 4.19
N ASP A 367 -17.80 -33.26 4.52
CA ASP A 367 -18.50 -34.38 5.11
C ASP A 367 -19.10 -34.03 6.49
N GLY A 368 -18.38 -33.19 7.29
CA GLY A 368 -18.86 -32.71 8.58
C GLY A 368 -19.96 -31.66 8.49
N ASP A 369 -19.72 -30.59 7.71
CA ASP A 369 -20.54 -29.37 7.73
C ASP A 369 -21.02 -28.92 6.34
N GLY A 370 -20.65 -29.65 5.27
CA GLY A 370 -21.11 -29.39 3.90
C GLY A 370 -22.46 -30.02 3.62
N HIS A 371 -23.23 -29.40 2.74
CA HIS A 371 -24.42 -29.96 2.16
C HIS A 371 -24.26 -30.06 0.65
N CYS A 372 -24.17 -31.31 0.13
CA CYS A 372 -24.10 -31.57 -1.29
C CYS A 372 -25.49 -31.55 -1.91
N ASP A 373 -25.72 -30.71 -2.91
CA ASP A 373 -26.90 -30.79 -3.75
C ASP A 373 -26.70 -31.97 -4.76
N ASN A 374 -27.49 -33.01 -4.65
CA ASN A 374 -27.42 -34.18 -5.50
C ASN A 374 -27.44 -33.78 -6.99
N GLY A 375 -26.36 -34.06 -7.70
CA GLY A 375 -26.21 -33.86 -9.15
C GLY A 375 -25.45 -32.62 -9.63
N ASN A 376 -25.18 -31.60 -8.81
CA ASN A 376 -24.65 -30.30 -9.29
C ASN A 376 -23.18 -29.98 -8.96
N ASN A 377 -22.38 -30.90 -8.45
CA ASN A 377 -20.96 -30.60 -8.08
C ASN A 377 -20.81 -29.38 -7.16
N ARG A 378 -21.88 -29.05 -6.42
CA ARG A 378 -22.04 -27.84 -5.61
C ARG A 378 -22.22 -28.25 -4.15
N ILE A 379 -21.39 -27.66 -3.28
CA ILE A 379 -21.41 -27.89 -1.85
C ILE A 379 -21.76 -26.58 -1.16
N ARG A 380 -22.87 -26.57 -0.44
CA ARG A 380 -23.20 -25.45 0.45
C ARG A 380 -22.39 -25.55 1.73
N ILE A 381 -21.80 -24.46 2.14
CA ILE A 381 -21.00 -24.35 3.35
C ILE A 381 -21.54 -23.23 4.24
N GLY A 382 -21.43 -23.42 5.55
CA GLY A 382 -21.80 -22.40 6.52
C GLY A 382 -21.10 -22.61 7.84
N PHE A 383 -20.58 -21.54 8.44
CA PHE A 383 -19.89 -21.58 9.71
C PHE A 383 -20.08 -20.28 10.50
N THR A 384 -19.86 -20.33 11.79
CA THR A 384 -19.80 -19.14 12.66
C THR A 384 -18.84 -18.12 12.08
N ARG A 385 -19.10 -16.80 12.24
CA ARG A 385 -18.20 -15.77 11.72
C ARG A 385 -16.78 -15.95 12.27
N ASN A 386 -15.95 -16.53 11.45
CA ASN A 386 -14.55 -16.85 11.68
C ASN A 386 -13.76 -16.38 10.46
N TYR A 387 -13.07 -15.27 10.60
CA TYR A 387 -12.32 -14.66 9.49
C TYR A 387 -11.05 -15.45 9.10
N TYR A 388 -10.50 -16.24 10.03
CA TYR A 388 -9.37 -17.11 9.72
C TYR A 388 -9.81 -18.25 8.80
N LEU A 389 -10.93 -18.88 9.10
CA LEU A 389 -11.49 -19.97 8.29
C LEU A 389 -12.01 -19.46 6.95
N GLU A 390 -12.59 -18.25 6.89
CA GLU A 390 -12.96 -17.59 5.63
C GLU A 390 -11.74 -17.41 4.74
N ARG A 391 -10.65 -16.87 5.27
CA ARG A 391 -9.36 -16.74 4.56
C ARG A 391 -8.89 -18.10 4.04
N ASP A 392 -8.90 -19.11 4.90
CA ASP A 392 -8.42 -20.45 4.56
C ASP A 392 -9.20 -21.06 3.40
N PHE A 393 -10.53 -20.90 3.39
CA PHE A 393 -11.36 -21.32 2.26
C PHE A 393 -11.02 -20.59 0.96
N ARG A 394 -10.71 -19.30 0.99
CA ARG A 394 -10.30 -18.56 -0.22
C ARG A 394 -8.97 -19.05 -0.76
N VAL A 395 -8.00 -19.28 0.12
CA VAL A 395 -6.69 -19.86 -0.27
C VAL A 395 -6.85 -21.26 -0.84
N LEU A 396 -7.65 -22.13 -0.19
CA LEU A 396 -7.92 -23.48 -0.67
C LEU A 396 -8.58 -23.47 -2.05
N ALA A 397 -9.57 -22.60 -2.26
CA ALA A 397 -10.23 -22.47 -3.55
C ALA A 397 -9.25 -22.02 -4.64
N ALA A 398 -8.37 -21.05 -4.35
CA ALA A 398 -7.35 -20.59 -5.28
C ALA A 398 -6.30 -21.66 -5.61
N ARG A 399 -5.92 -22.49 -4.63
CA ARG A 399 -4.97 -23.60 -4.82
C ARG A 399 -5.58 -24.80 -5.54
N LEU A 400 -6.81 -25.16 -5.19
CA LEU A 400 -7.48 -26.36 -5.71
C LEU A 400 -8.26 -26.10 -7.01
N GLY A 401 -8.22 -24.88 -7.54
CA GLY A 401 -8.92 -24.51 -8.76
C GLY A 401 -10.46 -24.60 -8.61
N ALA A 402 -11.00 -24.27 -7.44
CA ALA A 402 -12.42 -24.29 -7.16
C ALA A 402 -13.03 -22.90 -7.20
N GLU A 403 -14.31 -22.82 -7.53
CA GLU A 403 -15.12 -21.62 -7.38
C GLU A 403 -15.66 -21.54 -5.94
N LEU A 404 -15.52 -20.38 -5.33
CA LEU A 404 -15.97 -20.13 -3.97
C LEU A 404 -16.76 -18.81 -3.90
N THR A 405 -17.93 -18.87 -3.30
CA THR A 405 -18.68 -17.69 -2.86
C THR A 405 -18.91 -17.79 -1.36
N ILE A 406 -18.37 -16.84 -0.59
CA ILE A 406 -18.61 -16.75 0.86
C ILE A 406 -19.02 -15.32 1.20
N LYS A 407 -20.15 -15.17 1.89
CA LYS A 407 -20.68 -13.87 2.32
C LYS A 407 -21.00 -13.87 3.82
N PRO A 408 -20.74 -12.76 4.53
CA PRO A 408 -21.19 -12.62 5.90
C PRO A 408 -22.72 -12.55 5.95
N THR A 409 -23.29 -13.25 6.91
CA THR A 409 -24.74 -13.34 7.13
C THR A 409 -25.03 -13.53 8.62
N PHE A 410 -26.31 -13.74 8.94
CA PHE A 410 -26.76 -14.12 10.28
C PHE A 410 -27.45 -15.48 10.19
N SER A 411 -27.12 -16.38 11.11
CA SER A 411 -27.77 -17.66 11.30
C SER A 411 -28.65 -17.62 12.54
N ARG A 412 -29.72 -18.40 12.55
CA ARG A 412 -30.66 -18.53 13.68
C ARG A 412 -30.71 -19.96 14.18
N ILE A 413 -30.61 -20.14 15.49
CA ILE A 413 -30.87 -21.41 16.17
C ILE A 413 -31.87 -21.13 17.32
N GLY A 414 -33.10 -21.62 17.15
CA GLY A 414 -34.20 -21.21 18.02
C GLY A 414 -34.40 -19.68 17.93
N GLU A 415 -34.43 -19.00 19.07
CA GLU A 415 -34.55 -17.54 19.15
C GLU A 415 -33.21 -16.79 19.02
N LYS A 416 -32.09 -17.50 19.11
CA LYS A 416 -30.76 -16.88 19.09
C LYS A 416 -30.29 -16.61 17.65
N VAL A 417 -29.97 -15.35 17.38
CA VAL A 417 -29.35 -14.89 16.13
C VAL A 417 -27.87 -14.64 16.36
N PHE A 418 -27.02 -15.18 15.49
CA PHE A 418 -25.57 -15.00 15.60
C PHE A 418 -24.93 -14.75 14.22
N PRO A 419 -23.83 -13.98 14.17
CA PRO A 419 -23.13 -13.71 12.92
C PRO A 419 -22.44 -14.97 12.40
N SER A 420 -22.57 -15.20 11.10
CA SER A 420 -22.04 -16.38 10.41
C SER A 420 -21.53 -16.03 9.03
N PHE A 421 -20.83 -16.96 8.39
CA PHE A 421 -20.56 -16.99 6.98
C PHE A 421 -21.39 -18.09 6.32
N ARG A 422 -21.89 -17.82 5.12
CA ARG A 422 -22.52 -18.83 4.25
C ARG A 422 -22.03 -18.66 2.83
N GLY A 423 -21.92 -19.78 2.13
CA GLY A 423 -21.43 -19.76 0.76
C GLY A 423 -21.59 -21.10 0.06
N GLU A 424 -20.96 -21.16 -1.09
CA GLU A 424 -20.98 -22.29 -1.99
C GLU A 424 -19.59 -22.57 -2.50
N TRP A 425 -19.25 -23.85 -2.53
CA TRP A 425 -18.05 -24.38 -3.14
C TRP A 425 -18.44 -25.20 -4.36
N ARG A 426 -17.74 -25.00 -5.49
CA ARG A 426 -17.93 -25.79 -6.72
C ARG A 426 -16.58 -26.28 -7.23
N TRP A 427 -16.48 -27.56 -7.50
CA TRP A 427 -15.33 -28.13 -8.18
C TRP A 427 -15.42 -27.83 -9.67
N CYS A 428 -14.40 -27.17 -10.24
CA CYS A 428 -14.33 -26.91 -11.67
C CYS A 428 -14.03 -28.20 -12.43
N LYS A 429 -14.83 -28.52 -13.47
CA LYS A 429 -14.68 -29.74 -14.31
C LYS A 429 -13.62 -29.59 -15.40
N SER A 430 -13.16 -28.39 -15.71
CA SER A 430 -12.20 -28.11 -16.77
C SER A 430 -11.01 -27.32 -16.26
N SER A 431 -9.87 -27.45 -16.94
CA SER A 431 -8.68 -26.61 -16.72
C SER A 431 -8.91 -25.13 -17.03
N HIS A 432 -10.05 -24.78 -17.63
CA HIS A 432 -10.43 -23.41 -17.95
C HIS A 432 -11.23 -22.81 -16.80
N PHE A 433 -10.50 -22.16 -15.93
CA PHE A 433 -11.06 -21.38 -14.84
C PHE A 433 -11.75 -20.14 -15.41
N ASN A 434 -13.03 -19.96 -15.14
CA ASN A 434 -13.72 -18.73 -15.50
C ASN A 434 -13.45 -17.66 -14.42
N SER A 435 -12.46 -16.79 -14.65
CA SER A 435 -12.11 -15.71 -13.74
C SER A 435 -13.28 -14.76 -13.44
N LYS A 436 -14.26 -14.69 -14.35
CA LYS A 436 -15.48 -13.89 -14.18
C LYS A 436 -16.24 -14.27 -12.91
N ASP A 437 -16.35 -15.56 -12.61
CA ASP A 437 -17.09 -16.04 -11.44
C ASP A 437 -16.36 -15.75 -10.10
N ARG A 438 -15.04 -15.53 -10.13
CA ARG A 438 -14.25 -15.29 -8.92
C ARG A 438 -14.04 -13.80 -8.65
N ALA A 439 -13.66 -13.03 -9.64
CA ALA A 439 -13.09 -11.71 -9.49
C ALA A 439 -13.86 -10.58 -10.20
N GLU A 440 -15.13 -10.83 -10.60
CA GLU A 440 -16.02 -9.78 -11.08
C GLU A 440 -16.38 -8.83 -9.94
N ILE A 441 -16.23 -7.54 -10.15
CA ILE A 441 -16.57 -6.49 -9.20
C ILE A 441 -18.10 -6.33 -9.16
N MET A 442 -18.69 -6.67 -8.02
CA MET A 442 -20.14 -6.57 -7.80
C MET A 442 -20.54 -5.24 -7.17
N GLU A 443 -19.63 -4.62 -6.44
CA GLU A 443 -19.89 -3.36 -5.76
C GLU A 443 -18.56 -2.65 -5.45
N ILE A 444 -18.58 -1.33 -5.53
CA ILE A 444 -17.47 -0.46 -5.13
C ILE A 444 -18.00 0.46 -4.03
N ARG A 445 -17.40 0.39 -2.86
CA ARG A 445 -17.79 1.16 -1.66
C ARG A 445 -16.66 2.06 -1.20
N LYS A 446 -16.98 3.08 -0.40
CA LYS A 446 -15.96 3.80 0.37
C LYS A 446 -15.39 2.87 1.45
N SER A 447 -14.07 2.67 1.47
CA SER A 447 -13.39 1.84 2.46
C SER A 447 -13.24 2.57 3.79
N ARG A 448 -13.31 1.81 4.91
CA ARG A 448 -13.06 2.30 6.28
C ARG A 448 -11.64 2.00 6.77
N ALA A 449 -10.78 1.46 5.91
CA ALA A 449 -9.40 1.14 6.29
C ALA A 449 -8.63 2.41 6.68
N ARG A 450 -7.78 2.31 7.72
CA ARG A 450 -7.01 3.44 8.25
C ARG A 450 -5.55 3.41 7.84
N HIS A 451 -5.00 2.23 7.67
CA HIS A 451 -3.61 1.99 7.34
C HIS A 451 -3.53 1.26 6.01
N PHE A 452 -2.56 1.64 5.22
CA PHE A 452 -2.27 1.07 3.92
C PHE A 452 -0.80 0.64 3.90
N TYR A 453 -0.47 -0.41 3.19
CA TYR A 453 0.86 -1.03 3.17
C TYR A 453 1.25 -1.33 1.74
N ASP A 454 2.52 -1.26 1.44
CA ASP A 454 3.04 -1.56 0.13
C ASP A 454 4.15 -2.59 0.20
N ILE A 455 4.29 -3.34 -0.89
CA ILE A 455 5.35 -4.31 -1.07
C ILE A 455 5.86 -4.18 -2.48
N SER A 456 7.15 -3.94 -2.62
CA SER A 456 7.81 -3.93 -3.92
C SER A 456 8.41 -5.30 -4.22
N VAL A 457 8.22 -5.77 -5.46
CA VAL A 457 8.74 -7.06 -5.95
C VAL A 457 9.71 -6.85 -7.13
N ASP A 458 10.63 -7.79 -7.32
CA ASP A 458 11.69 -7.74 -8.34
C ASP A 458 11.25 -8.25 -9.72
N SER A 459 9.95 -8.27 -10.01
CA SER A 459 9.42 -8.67 -11.32
C SER A 459 9.21 -7.47 -12.24
N ASP A 460 9.45 -7.65 -13.54
CA ASP A 460 9.31 -6.60 -14.56
C ASP A 460 7.86 -6.10 -14.70
N ASP A 461 6.90 -7.01 -14.49
CA ASP A 461 5.46 -6.72 -14.51
C ASP A 461 4.95 -6.07 -13.22
N HIS A 462 5.79 -6.06 -12.16
CA HIS A 462 5.44 -5.50 -10.86
C HIS A 462 4.17 -6.09 -10.24
N LEU A 463 3.81 -7.33 -10.61
CA LEU A 463 2.62 -8.03 -10.14
C LEU A 463 2.94 -8.97 -8.99
N PHE A 464 1.98 -9.10 -8.09
CA PHE A 464 1.92 -10.20 -7.13
C PHE A 464 0.47 -10.61 -6.84
N SER A 465 0.30 -11.84 -6.34
CA SER A 465 -1.04 -12.36 -6.05
C SER A 465 -1.43 -12.13 -4.59
N LEU A 466 -2.68 -11.77 -4.40
CA LEU A 466 -3.35 -11.95 -3.12
C LEU A 466 -3.50 -13.46 -2.83
N ALA A 467 -3.72 -13.82 -1.58
CA ALA A 467 -3.92 -15.21 -1.16
C ALA A 467 -5.18 -15.86 -1.76
N SER A 468 -6.08 -15.09 -2.33
CA SER A 468 -7.24 -15.52 -3.11
C SER A 468 -6.92 -15.78 -4.59
N GLY A 469 -5.70 -15.52 -5.03
CA GLY A 469 -5.31 -15.63 -6.43
C GLY A 469 -5.63 -14.40 -7.29
N VAL A 470 -6.15 -13.33 -6.74
CA VAL A 470 -6.33 -12.06 -7.46
C VAL A 470 -4.96 -11.41 -7.63
N LEU A 471 -4.62 -11.03 -8.87
CA LEU A 471 -3.39 -10.32 -9.17
C LEU A 471 -3.55 -8.81 -8.95
N THR A 472 -2.53 -8.22 -8.37
CA THR A 472 -2.47 -6.80 -8.08
C THR A 472 -1.08 -6.25 -8.36
N HIS A 473 -1.00 -4.95 -8.70
CA HIS A 473 0.27 -4.28 -8.79
C HIS A 473 0.83 -3.93 -7.41
N ASN A 474 2.18 -3.93 -7.31
CA ASN A 474 2.78 -3.10 -6.29
C ASN A 474 2.48 -1.64 -6.66
N CYS A 475 1.96 -0.87 -5.74
CA CYS A 475 1.99 0.56 -5.90
C CYS A 475 3.45 0.99 -5.72
N LYS A 476 4.12 1.30 -6.81
CA LYS A 476 5.44 1.89 -6.75
C LYS A 476 5.35 3.29 -6.14
N PRO A 477 5.75 3.51 -4.89
CA PRO A 477 6.41 4.74 -4.58
C PRO A 477 7.72 4.65 -5.37
N ASN A 478 8.13 5.65 -6.10
CA ASN A 478 9.27 5.58 -7.00
C ASN A 478 10.60 5.37 -6.23
N PRO A 479 10.96 4.15 -5.76
CA PRO A 479 12.32 3.91 -5.37
C PRO A 479 13.10 3.83 -6.65
N MET A 480 14.17 4.57 -6.75
CA MET A 480 15.25 4.21 -7.65
C MET A 480 15.52 2.72 -7.43
N PRO A 481 15.59 1.90 -8.51
CA PRO A 481 15.86 0.48 -8.36
C PRO A 481 17.19 0.30 -7.63
N GLU A 482 17.13 -0.03 -6.36
CA GLU A 482 18.29 -0.34 -5.52
C GLU A 482 18.29 -1.82 -5.18
N SER A 483 19.23 -2.58 -5.75
CA SER A 483 19.52 -3.95 -5.34
C SER A 483 20.37 -3.95 -4.07
N VAL A 484 19.78 -3.60 -2.93
CA VAL A 484 20.47 -3.53 -1.65
C VAL A 484 20.03 -4.64 -0.71
N THR A 485 21.00 -5.29 -0.07
CA THR A 485 20.79 -6.42 0.85
C THR A 485 21.15 -6.10 2.30
N ASP A 486 21.69 -4.92 2.57
CA ASP A 486 22.23 -4.49 3.85
C ASP A 486 21.44 -3.35 4.53
N ARG A 487 20.37 -2.89 3.90
CA ARG A 487 19.45 -1.87 4.43
C ARG A 487 18.07 -1.97 3.77
N CYS A 488 17.08 -1.26 4.31
CA CYS A 488 15.78 -1.09 3.65
C CYS A 488 15.93 -0.26 2.37
N THR A 489 15.25 -0.67 1.30
CA THR A 489 15.13 0.15 0.10
C THR A 489 14.37 1.42 0.41
N LYS A 490 14.90 2.57 0.00
CA LYS A 490 14.25 3.87 0.21
C LYS A 490 13.05 3.98 -0.73
N SER A 491 11.85 4.15 -0.17
CA SER A 491 10.58 4.13 -0.90
C SER A 491 9.84 5.46 -0.90
N HIS A 492 10.49 6.55 -0.48
CA HIS A 492 9.88 7.88 -0.41
C HIS A 492 10.86 8.97 -0.85
N GLU A 493 10.30 10.06 -1.37
CA GLU A 493 10.97 11.33 -1.58
C GLU A 493 10.39 12.36 -0.62
N TYR A 494 11.10 13.47 -0.44
CA TYR A 494 10.66 14.55 0.43
C TYR A 494 10.15 15.72 -0.42
N ILE A 495 9.03 16.31 0.01
CA ILE A 495 8.65 17.65 -0.41
C ILE A 495 8.82 18.56 0.80
N PHE A 496 9.70 19.54 0.70
CA PHE A 496 9.84 20.56 1.70
C PHE A 496 9.02 21.79 1.35
N LEU A 497 8.16 22.22 2.28
CA LEU A 497 7.53 23.52 2.22
C LEU A 497 8.40 24.53 2.95
N LEU A 498 8.87 25.52 2.22
CA LEU A 498 9.62 26.67 2.75
C LEU A 498 8.91 27.97 2.40
N SER A 499 9.02 28.99 3.23
CA SER A 499 8.46 30.31 2.99
C SER A 499 9.52 31.39 3.13
N LYS A 500 9.34 32.51 2.38
CA LYS A 500 10.23 33.66 2.41
C LYS A 500 10.16 34.41 3.75
N SER A 501 8.96 34.44 4.36
CA SER A 501 8.70 35.13 5.61
C SER A 501 7.80 34.33 6.55
N GLN A 502 7.64 34.78 7.80
CA GLN A 502 6.83 34.12 8.81
C GLN A 502 5.33 34.07 8.41
N LYS A 503 4.86 35.13 7.79
CA LYS A 503 3.51 35.18 7.17
C LYS A 503 3.64 34.89 5.70
N TYR A 504 2.89 33.91 5.20
CA TYR A 504 2.96 33.49 3.81
C TYR A 504 1.56 33.07 3.33
N TYR A 505 1.39 33.06 2.00
CA TYR A 505 0.16 32.58 1.39
C TYR A 505 0.04 31.08 1.55
N PHE A 506 -1.07 30.61 2.10
CA PHE A 506 -1.38 29.20 2.22
C PHE A 506 -2.88 28.99 2.24
N ASP A 507 -3.43 28.58 1.09
CA ASP A 507 -4.85 28.25 0.92
C ASP A 507 -5.10 26.81 1.40
N TYR A 508 -5.34 26.66 2.69
CA TYR A 508 -5.60 25.34 3.29
C TYR A 508 -6.97 24.78 2.88
N GLU A 509 -7.94 25.63 2.51
CA GLU A 509 -9.29 25.20 2.14
C GLU A 509 -9.30 24.48 0.81
N SER A 510 -8.54 24.95 -0.19
CA SER A 510 -8.44 24.35 -1.52
C SER A 510 -7.82 22.95 -1.54
N ILE A 511 -7.11 22.56 -0.47
CA ILE A 511 -6.45 21.25 -0.33
C ILE A 511 -7.01 20.40 0.81
N GLN A 512 -8.15 20.80 1.39
CA GLN A 512 -8.81 20.01 2.43
C GLN A 512 -9.17 18.61 1.93
N GLU A 513 -9.15 17.67 2.86
CA GLU A 513 -9.54 16.28 2.66
C GLU A 513 -10.87 15.98 3.36
N GLU A 514 -11.63 15.01 2.88
CA GLU A 514 -12.85 14.55 3.58
C GLU A 514 -12.50 14.09 5.00
N ALA A 515 -13.27 14.56 5.99
CA ALA A 515 -13.09 14.16 7.38
C ALA A 515 -13.51 12.69 7.57
N THR A 516 -12.69 11.91 8.27
CA THR A 516 -13.02 10.53 8.63
C THR A 516 -13.83 10.49 9.93
N SER A 517 -14.51 9.37 10.20
CA SER A 517 -15.26 9.20 11.46
C SER A 517 -14.40 9.32 12.73
N SER A 518 -13.05 9.22 12.60
CA SER A 518 -12.11 9.44 13.71
C SER A 518 -11.88 10.92 14.03
N ASP A 519 -12.22 11.82 13.11
CA ASP A 519 -12.06 13.27 13.26
C ASP A 519 -13.32 13.91 13.90
N LYS A 520 -14.33 13.11 14.27
CA LYS A 520 -15.48 13.58 15.05
C LYS A 520 -14.98 14.20 16.35
N PRO A 521 -15.48 15.40 16.72
CA PRO A 521 -15.19 15.96 18.03
C PRO A 521 -15.56 14.92 19.09
N ARG A 522 -14.59 14.51 19.90
CA ARG A 522 -14.89 13.70 21.08
C ARG A 522 -15.62 14.59 22.06
N VAL A 523 -16.93 14.42 22.17
CA VAL A 523 -17.70 15.02 23.26
C VAL A 523 -17.20 14.34 24.54
N PHE A 524 -16.32 15.00 25.26
CA PHE A 524 -15.99 14.59 26.62
C PHE A 524 -17.24 14.90 27.47
N GLY A 525 -18.10 13.90 27.63
CA GLY A 525 -19.18 13.95 28.59
C GLY A 525 -18.60 14.25 29.97
N ALA A 526 -19.17 15.23 30.66
CA ALA A 526 -18.70 15.73 31.94
C ALA A 526 -18.66 14.67 33.07
N ASN A 527 -19.11 13.43 32.79
CA ASN A 527 -19.37 12.41 33.82
C ASN A 527 -18.42 11.21 33.83
N ASN A 528 -17.40 11.10 32.99
CA ASN A 528 -16.55 9.89 32.93
C ASN A 528 -15.05 10.12 33.20
N GLN A 529 -14.66 11.22 33.84
CA GLN A 529 -13.30 11.35 34.34
C GLN A 529 -13.23 11.08 35.84
N LYS A 530 -13.51 9.85 36.26
CA LYS A 530 -12.84 9.30 37.43
C LYS A 530 -11.39 9.03 36.98
N GLY A 531 -10.46 9.84 37.53
CA GLY A 531 -9.05 9.79 37.18
C GLY A 531 -8.47 8.41 37.34
N THR A 532 -8.10 7.79 36.26
CA THR A 532 -7.21 6.64 36.26
C THR A 532 -5.80 7.15 36.37
N LEU A 533 -5.19 6.93 37.53
CA LEU A 533 -3.77 7.08 37.75
C LEU A 533 -3.02 6.19 36.75
N ARG A 534 -2.44 6.78 35.74
CA ARG A 534 -1.45 6.13 34.90
C ARG A 534 -0.07 6.39 35.46
N ASN A 535 0.54 5.32 35.97
CA ASN A 535 1.99 5.18 36.23
C ASN A 535 2.64 6.31 37.02
N GLY A 536 2.41 6.37 38.34
CA GLY A 536 3.37 6.86 39.32
C GLY A 536 3.87 8.32 39.23
N ILE A 537 3.44 9.11 38.23
CA ILE A 537 3.85 10.50 38.08
C ILE A 537 2.61 11.37 38.29
N GLY A 538 2.44 11.80 39.52
CA GLY A 538 1.30 12.58 39.99
C GLY A 538 1.22 13.98 39.38
N ARG A 539 0.59 14.11 38.23
CA ARG A 539 -0.04 15.36 37.79
C ARG A 539 -1.52 15.14 37.57
N VAL A 540 -2.29 15.47 38.60
CA VAL A 540 -3.76 15.58 38.48
C VAL A 540 -4.06 16.77 37.59
N TYR A 541 -4.56 16.51 36.40
CA TYR A 541 -5.13 17.57 35.56
C TYR A 541 -6.46 18.00 36.18
N LYS A 542 -6.46 19.12 36.89
CA LYS A 542 -7.74 19.72 37.35
C LYS A 542 -8.50 20.25 36.14
N PRO A 543 -9.79 19.90 35.95
CA PRO A 543 -10.59 20.57 34.93
C PRO A 543 -10.63 22.06 35.23
N ARG A 544 -10.29 22.88 34.24
CA ARG A 544 -10.41 24.34 34.36
C ARG A 544 -11.86 24.69 34.57
N THR A 545 -12.15 25.36 35.68
CA THR A 545 -13.45 25.89 36.00
C THR A 545 -13.85 27.00 35.01
N LYS A 546 -15.16 27.21 34.84
CA LYS A 546 -15.84 28.09 33.89
C LYS A 546 -15.32 29.56 33.79
N ASN A 547 -14.39 30.00 34.60
CA ASN A 547 -14.00 31.42 34.74
C ASN A 547 -12.58 31.75 34.23
N CYS A 548 -12.03 30.96 33.31
CA CYS A 548 -10.82 31.43 32.62
C CYS A 548 -11.22 32.33 31.46
N GLN A 549 -11.38 33.61 31.73
CA GLN A 549 -11.31 34.64 30.70
C GLN A 549 -9.88 34.61 30.15
N TYR A 550 -9.73 34.21 28.92
CA TYR A 550 -8.48 34.35 28.15
C TYR A 550 -8.47 35.75 27.56
N ASP A 551 -7.65 36.63 28.17
CA ASP A 551 -7.34 37.92 27.59
C ASP A 551 -6.69 37.72 26.24
N GLY A 552 -7.37 38.10 25.15
CA GLY A 552 -6.83 38.24 23.81
C GLY A 552 -6.71 37.01 22.93
N GLN A 553 -7.12 35.82 23.35
CA GLN A 553 -7.14 34.63 22.47
C GLN A 553 -8.56 34.33 21.95
N ARG A 554 -8.68 34.12 20.62
CA ARG A 554 -9.94 33.68 20.00
C ARG A 554 -10.40 32.37 20.65
N PRO A 555 -11.69 32.20 20.98
CA PRO A 555 -12.24 30.92 21.40
C PRO A 555 -11.89 29.86 20.37
N ASN A 556 -11.52 28.65 20.82
CA ASN A 556 -11.25 27.56 19.88
C ASN A 556 -12.55 27.25 19.12
N SER A 557 -12.42 26.76 17.90
CA SER A 557 -13.54 26.47 16.98
C SER A 557 -14.64 25.58 17.59
N MET A 558 -14.29 24.73 18.58
CA MET A 558 -15.26 23.89 19.29
C MET A 558 -16.20 24.69 20.24
N HIS A 559 -15.71 25.79 20.81
CA HIS A 559 -16.57 26.63 21.67
C HIS A 559 -17.58 27.40 20.83
N LEU A 560 -17.16 27.93 19.70
CA LEU A 560 -18.04 28.63 18.76
C LEU A 560 -19.08 27.69 18.13
N ALA A 561 -18.73 26.44 17.81
CA ALA A 561 -19.67 25.46 17.29
C ALA A 561 -20.74 25.07 18.32
N ARG A 562 -20.40 25.00 19.62
CA ARG A 562 -21.35 24.74 20.70
C ARG A 562 -22.31 25.94 20.94
N GLU A 563 -21.79 27.16 20.90
CA GLU A 563 -22.62 28.37 21.04
C GLU A 563 -23.54 28.56 19.84
N ALA A 564 -23.15 28.12 18.66
CA ALA A 564 -23.98 28.13 17.45
C ALA A 564 -24.98 26.96 17.37
N GLY A 565 -25.07 26.07 18.37
CA GLY A 565 -25.98 24.91 18.35
C GLY A 565 -25.53 23.77 17.40
N LEU A 566 -24.29 23.81 16.87
CA LEU A 566 -23.76 22.86 15.90
C LEU A 566 -23.03 21.67 16.58
N SER A 567 -23.37 21.31 17.80
CA SER A 567 -22.65 20.35 18.65
C SER A 567 -22.59 18.92 18.13
N ASP A 568 -23.43 18.54 17.17
CA ASP A 568 -23.55 17.19 16.63
C ASP A 568 -23.19 17.07 15.13
N GLU A 569 -22.80 18.15 14.46
CA GLU A 569 -22.40 18.08 13.06
C GLU A 569 -21.00 17.51 12.89
N VAL A 570 -20.90 16.53 12.02
CA VAL A 570 -19.63 15.97 11.54
C VAL A 570 -19.01 17.00 10.60
N TYR A 571 -17.81 17.51 10.89
CA TYR A 571 -17.07 18.34 9.95
C TYR A 571 -16.82 17.49 8.68
N PRO A 572 -17.33 17.89 7.51
CA PRO A 572 -17.23 17.08 6.29
C PRO A 572 -15.78 17.04 5.75
N VAL A 573 -14.95 18.01 6.15
CA VAL A 573 -13.57 18.19 5.66
C VAL A 573 -12.60 18.44 6.81
N ARG A 574 -11.32 18.18 6.56
CA ARG A 574 -10.19 18.43 7.46
C ARG A 574 -8.99 18.94 6.70
N ASN A 575 -8.02 19.52 7.40
CA ASN A 575 -6.77 19.93 6.80
C ASN A 575 -5.99 18.74 6.24
N LYS A 576 -5.37 18.94 5.06
CA LYS A 576 -4.50 17.94 4.44
C LYS A 576 -3.33 17.56 5.35
N ARG A 577 -3.06 16.26 5.46
CA ARG A 577 -1.92 15.77 6.25
C ARG A 577 -0.62 15.81 5.45
N ASP A 578 0.50 15.61 6.15
CA ASP A 578 1.87 15.65 5.65
C ASP A 578 2.37 14.33 5.03
N VAL A 579 1.56 13.28 5.05
CA VAL A 579 1.86 12.03 4.34
C VAL A 579 0.92 11.93 3.13
N TRP A 580 1.49 12.03 1.92
CA TRP A 580 0.74 12.02 0.66
C TRP A 580 1.02 10.72 -0.11
N THR A 581 -0.01 10.11 -0.67
CA THR A 581 0.14 8.97 -1.56
C THR A 581 -0.16 9.43 -2.98
N VAL A 582 0.86 9.37 -3.84
CA VAL A 582 0.76 9.77 -5.24
C VAL A 582 1.42 8.70 -6.09
N ASN A 583 0.76 8.21 -7.13
CA ASN A 583 1.30 7.21 -8.04
C ASN A 583 2.12 7.90 -9.14
N THR A 584 3.30 7.34 -9.45
CA THR A 584 4.06 7.77 -10.62
C THR A 584 3.32 7.35 -11.89
N LYS A 585 3.22 8.25 -12.86
CA LYS A 585 2.73 7.93 -14.21
C LYS A 585 3.91 7.84 -15.15
N PRO A 586 4.03 6.79 -15.99
CA PRO A 586 5.06 6.74 -17.01
C PRO A 586 4.84 7.87 -18.00
N CYS A 587 5.88 8.67 -18.26
CA CYS A 587 5.88 9.60 -19.37
C CYS A 587 6.20 8.81 -20.64
N LYS A 588 5.29 8.83 -21.63
CA LYS A 588 5.48 8.13 -22.92
C LYS A 588 6.52 8.82 -23.83
N GLU A 589 6.85 10.04 -23.52
CA GLU A 589 7.86 10.84 -24.23
C GLU A 589 9.22 10.65 -23.54
N ALA A 590 10.31 10.67 -24.29
CA ALA A 590 11.66 10.35 -23.82
C ALA A 590 12.20 11.37 -22.80
N HIS A 591 11.61 11.40 -21.58
CA HIS A 591 12.06 12.19 -20.45
C HIS A 591 12.17 11.29 -19.20
N PHE A 592 13.35 11.29 -18.56
CA PHE A 592 13.71 10.28 -17.55
C PHE A 592 13.30 10.60 -16.11
N ALA A 593 12.80 11.81 -15.81
CA ALA A 593 12.45 12.19 -14.44
C ALA A 593 11.32 13.23 -14.41
N THR A 594 10.08 12.76 -14.40
CA THR A 594 8.91 13.62 -14.21
C THR A 594 8.16 13.23 -12.96
N TYR A 595 7.88 14.17 -12.07
CA TYR A 595 6.94 13.96 -11.01
C TYR A 595 5.49 13.96 -11.53
N PRO A 596 4.56 13.21 -10.90
CA PRO A 596 3.17 13.14 -11.34
C PRO A 596 2.41 14.45 -11.06
N PHE A 597 1.39 14.74 -11.87
CA PHE A 597 0.54 15.93 -11.74
C PHE A 597 -0.12 16.01 -10.35
N GLU A 598 -0.56 14.88 -9.85
CA GLU A 598 -1.23 14.74 -8.57
C GLU A 598 -0.34 15.13 -7.38
N LEU A 599 0.98 15.02 -7.53
CA LEU A 599 1.94 15.38 -6.48
C LEU A 599 2.02 16.89 -6.30
N ILE A 600 2.11 17.63 -7.41
CA ILE A 600 2.33 19.08 -7.36
C ILE A 600 1.03 19.90 -7.37
N LYS A 601 -0.11 19.28 -7.73
CA LYS A 601 -1.41 19.93 -7.71
C LYS A 601 -1.75 20.55 -6.32
N PRO A 602 -1.63 19.84 -5.19
CA PRO A 602 -1.85 20.44 -3.88
C PRO A 602 -0.84 21.55 -3.55
N CYS A 603 0.43 21.41 -4.01
CA CYS A 603 1.45 22.43 -3.78
C CYS A 603 1.08 23.77 -4.46
N ILE A 604 0.61 23.68 -5.71
CA ILE A 604 0.18 24.87 -6.47
C ILE A 604 -1.10 25.46 -5.91
N LEU A 605 -2.09 24.63 -5.57
CA LEU A 605 -3.35 25.08 -4.98
C LEU A 605 -3.13 25.83 -3.66
N ALA A 606 -2.32 25.24 -2.77
CA ALA A 606 -2.04 25.83 -1.47
C ALA A 606 -1.10 27.03 -1.53
N GLY A 607 -0.11 26.99 -2.42
CA GLY A 607 1.01 27.96 -2.42
C GLY A 607 0.87 29.11 -3.41
N CYS A 608 -0.05 29.06 -4.38
CA CYS A 608 -0.21 30.07 -5.40
C CYS A 608 -1.64 30.57 -5.53
N PRO A 609 -1.92 31.88 -5.40
CA PRO A 609 -3.25 32.42 -5.61
C PRO A 609 -3.72 32.25 -7.07
N GLU A 610 -5.03 32.35 -7.31
CA GLU A 610 -5.55 32.36 -8.68
C GLU A 610 -4.93 33.50 -9.50
N ASN A 611 -4.62 33.21 -10.77
CA ASN A 611 -3.89 34.11 -11.68
C ASN A 611 -2.47 34.47 -11.22
N GLY A 612 -1.97 33.95 -10.10
CA GLY A 612 -0.59 34.07 -9.64
C GLY A 612 0.39 33.36 -10.56
N ILE A 613 1.69 33.55 -10.35
CA ILE A 613 2.77 32.99 -11.15
C ILE A 613 3.50 31.90 -10.38
N VAL A 614 3.51 30.69 -10.95
CA VAL A 614 4.30 29.54 -10.47
C VAL A 614 5.61 29.47 -11.21
N LEU A 615 6.72 29.52 -10.48
CA LEU A 615 8.08 29.37 -10.99
C LEU A 615 8.55 27.92 -10.88
N ASP A 616 9.21 27.42 -11.91
CA ASP A 616 10.02 26.20 -11.87
C ASP A 616 11.37 26.43 -12.53
N PRO A 617 12.46 26.61 -11.77
CA PRO A 617 13.80 26.83 -12.32
C PRO A 617 14.43 25.58 -12.96
N PHE A 618 13.77 24.42 -12.88
CA PHE A 618 14.19 23.14 -13.46
C PHE A 618 13.00 22.49 -14.18
N MET A 619 12.44 23.20 -15.17
CA MET A 619 11.11 22.91 -15.77
C MET A 619 11.01 21.52 -16.42
N GLY A 620 12.12 20.98 -16.94
CA GLY A 620 12.14 19.67 -17.60
C GLY A 620 11.10 19.56 -18.71
N SER A 621 10.25 18.55 -18.64
CA SER A 621 9.18 18.31 -19.62
C SER A 621 7.90 19.14 -19.41
N GLY A 622 7.91 20.17 -18.59
CA GLY A 622 6.81 21.13 -18.44
C GLY A 622 5.65 20.69 -17.53
N THR A 623 5.87 19.75 -16.64
CA THR A 623 4.78 19.26 -15.77
C THR A 623 4.21 20.37 -14.88
N THR A 624 5.06 21.21 -14.27
CA THR A 624 4.64 22.35 -13.45
C THR A 624 3.81 23.33 -14.26
N ALA A 625 4.23 23.64 -15.49
CA ALA A 625 3.51 24.56 -16.39
C ALA A 625 2.09 24.05 -16.72
N ILE A 626 1.98 22.76 -17.06
CA ILE A 626 0.68 22.13 -17.38
C ILE A 626 -0.26 22.20 -16.19
N VAL A 627 0.21 21.83 -15.00
CA VAL A 627 -0.62 21.84 -13.80
C VAL A 627 -0.99 23.26 -13.39
N ALA A 628 -0.08 24.22 -13.45
CA ALA A 628 -0.39 25.63 -13.17
C ALA A 628 -1.51 26.14 -14.09
N ARG A 629 -1.43 25.90 -15.40
CA ARG A 629 -2.47 26.31 -16.36
C ARG A 629 -3.80 25.61 -16.13
N SER A 630 -3.79 24.31 -15.83
CA SER A 630 -5.02 23.57 -15.53
C SER A 630 -5.74 24.05 -14.27
N LEU A 631 -5.06 24.83 -13.43
CA LEU A 631 -5.56 25.39 -12.19
C LEU A 631 -5.78 26.92 -12.25
N ASN A 632 -5.82 27.52 -13.44
CA ASN A 632 -5.94 28.98 -13.65
C ASN A 632 -4.80 29.78 -13.00
N ARG A 633 -3.58 29.26 -13.01
CA ARG A 633 -2.34 29.97 -12.61
C ARG A 633 -1.47 30.17 -13.83
N ASN A 634 -0.66 31.24 -13.79
CA ASN A 634 0.39 31.45 -14.78
C ASN A 634 1.65 30.67 -14.37
N TYR A 635 2.54 30.46 -15.31
CA TYR A 635 3.83 29.84 -15.04
C TYR A 635 5.00 30.64 -15.62
N LEU A 636 6.17 30.37 -15.06
CA LEU A 636 7.46 30.77 -15.62
C LEU A 636 8.41 29.59 -15.40
N GLY A 637 9.01 29.11 -16.48
CA GLY A 637 9.92 27.96 -16.42
C GLY A 637 11.31 28.31 -16.90
N VAL A 638 12.33 27.61 -16.38
CA VAL A 638 13.68 27.64 -16.92
C VAL A 638 14.12 26.21 -17.19
N GLU A 639 14.71 25.98 -18.37
CA GLU A 639 15.21 24.67 -18.76
C GLU A 639 16.51 24.82 -19.55
N LEU A 640 17.54 24.05 -19.14
CA LEU A 640 18.86 24.11 -19.76
C LEU A 640 18.88 23.37 -21.10
N ASN A 641 18.14 22.29 -21.24
CA ASN A 641 18.13 21.45 -22.43
C ASN A 641 17.02 21.86 -23.41
N PRO A 642 17.37 22.36 -24.62
CA PRO A 642 16.38 22.81 -25.59
C PRO A 642 15.46 21.69 -26.11
N GLU A 643 15.89 20.44 -26.08
CA GLU A 643 15.02 19.32 -26.47
C GLU A 643 13.90 19.10 -25.45
N TYR A 644 14.15 19.29 -24.15
CA TYR A 644 13.11 19.22 -23.12
C TYR A 644 12.10 20.34 -23.23
N ILE A 645 12.54 21.53 -23.68
CA ILE A 645 11.64 22.66 -23.98
C ILE A 645 10.67 22.29 -25.11
N LYS A 646 11.15 21.64 -26.18
CA LYS A 646 10.29 21.16 -27.28
C LYS A 646 9.25 20.16 -26.78
N ILE A 647 9.66 19.24 -25.90
CA ILE A 647 8.76 18.28 -25.25
C ILE A 647 7.72 19.00 -24.38
N ALA A 648 8.16 19.98 -23.59
CA ALA A 648 7.27 20.77 -22.74
C ALA A 648 6.20 21.51 -23.54
N HIS A 649 6.59 22.19 -24.65
CA HIS A 649 5.64 22.86 -25.52
C HIS A 649 4.64 21.89 -26.14
N LYS A 650 5.10 20.78 -26.71
CA LYS A 650 4.22 19.74 -27.27
C LYS A 650 3.22 19.20 -26.24
N ARG A 651 3.66 19.00 -25.01
CA ARG A 651 2.78 18.54 -23.90
C ARG A 651 1.78 19.62 -23.50
N LEU A 652 2.22 20.89 -23.43
CA LEU A 652 1.33 22.04 -23.14
C LEU A 652 0.24 22.15 -24.21
N GLU A 653 0.59 22.13 -25.50
CA GLU A 653 -0.36 22.17 -26.62
C GLU A 653 -1.39 21.02 -26.52
N LYS A 654 -0.93 19.81 -26.28
CA LYS A 654 -1.79 18.65 -26.14
C LYS A 654 -2.76 18.75 -24.98
N HIS A 655 -2.34 19.27 -23.84
CA HIS A 655 -3.18 19.42 -22.66
C HIS A 655 -4.06 20.67 -22.70
N LEU A 656 -3.61 21.77 -23.26
CA LEU A 656 -4.40 23.01 -23.40
C LEU A 656 -5.45 22.90 -24.52
N GLY A 657 -5.15 22.16 -25.60
CA GLY A 657 -6.13 21.90 -26.67
C GLY A 657 -7.35 21.08 -26.24
N MET A 658 -7.33 20.48 -25.03
CA MET A 658 -8.48 19.84 -24.41
C MET A 658 -9.34 20.81 -23.57
N PHE A 659 -8.91 22.08 -23.42
CA PHE A 659 -9.55 23.09 -22.57
C PHE A 659 -9.93 24.37 -23.38
N GLN A 660 -9.84 24.35 -24.73
CA GLN A 660 -10.38 25.38 -25.62
C GLN A 660 -11.83 25.13 -25.99
#